data_57f1079d083fea0c00cb8ba0d61527e4
#
_entry.id   57f1079d083fea0c00cb8ba0d61527e4
#
_cell.length_a   1.000
_cell.length_b   1.000
_cell.length_c   1.000
_cell.angle_alpha   90.00
_cell.angle_beta   90.00
_cell.angle_gamma   90.00
#
_symmetry.space_group_name_H-M   'P 1'
#
loop_
_entity.id
_entity.type
_entity.pdbx_description
1 polymer ?
#
loop_
_entity_poly.entity_id
_entity_poly.type
_entity_poly.pdbx_seq_one_letter_code
_entity_poly.pdbx_strand_id
1 'polypeptide(L)'
;MTSQSAERLTTINRQEKAALIWAIADKLVGVYKPHEYGNVILPMCVIKRFEDTLAPTREAVWKKNEELGSMDDVLKGRFLRREAGQQFFNTSKFTFQNLLADPDNIADNFDDYLQHFSDNVIDIIRRFEFDKEISKLEDNGLLYLIIKEFNSDKAYLGADRISSVDMGYIFEELVRKFSESYDEQAGAHFTARDIIYVMSDILVAGDEEKLRDEGVSVDIYDMAMGTSQMLGCLTERLIALDPDADVTSHGQELNNQTFAIAKADTLIKGGNADNMRQGDTLGNDQFRGYEFDYIISNPPFGIEWKTSKNQVEKETGEGERFAAGLPAIGDGQMLFTLNGIAKLKDNGRMAIIQNGSPLFKGDAGGGESNIRGFLLENDWLDAIIQLPNDLFYNTGIATYIWIVSKDKTPKRRGKVQLIDAGQCYEKRRKSLGNKRVEITDRCRELIVKAYKEFANQEIEDGEIRVDSRIKDVEDFKYRKVFTYRPLRLEYAVIQFDEQRAAGMKGPDIALLKDIASSCTDYREPMNDYEFFSHLKKQKVKTAQGKVAMIRNFYGKRNPAMPEAYVKPTDKSSGYAPDSELKDSEIIPWKTDPDEFLEANVRPYAPDFWYDESETKIGYEIPFTREFYRYTAPRPAAEIFEHFRSLGEREQELMTKILGR
;
A
#
# COMPACT_ATOMS: atom_id res chain seq x y z
N MET A 1 -41.87 5.47 -7.99
CA MET A 1 -40.89 5.36 -6.85
C MET A 1 -39.54 5.82 -7.37
N THR A 2 -38.99 6.84 -6.78
CA THR A 2 -37.72 7.44 -7.21
C THR A 2 -36.54 6.48 -6.89
N SER A 3 -35.47 6.54 -7.68
CA SER A 3 -34.27 5.69 -7.52
C SER A 3 -33.74 5.67 -6.08
N GLN A 4 -33.82 6.76 -5.36
CA GLN A 4 -33.44 6.87 -3.95
C GLN A 4 -34.28 6.01 -2.98
N SER A 5 -35.54 5.70 -3.28
CA SER A 5 -36.37 4.83 -2.44
C SER A 5 -36.07 3.35 -2.67
N ALA A 6 -35.72 2.96 -3.88
CA ALA A 6 -35.28 1.60 -4.22
C ALA A 6 -33.88 1.29 -3.62
N GLU A 7 -32.97 2.25 -3.67
CA GLU A 7 -31.63 2.15 -3.10
C GLU A 7 -31.65 2.04 -1.56
N ARG A 8 -32.53 2.78 -0.89
CA ARG A 8 -32.73 2.69 0.57
C ARG A 8 -33.27 1.32 1.02
N LEU A 9 -34.18 0.73 0.28
CA LEU A 9 -34.74 -0.59 0.57
C LEU A 9 -33.68 -1.71 0.40
N THR A 10 -32.85 -1.62 -0.65
CA THR A 10 -31.75 -2.57 -0.87
C THR A 10 -30.67 -2.48 0.23
N THR A 11 -30.29 -1.30 0.67
CA THR A 11 -29.27 -1.11 1.72
C THR A 11 -29.72 -1.67 3.07
N ILE A 12 -31.00 -1.52 3.45
CA ILE A 12 -31.56 -2.09 4.69
C ILE A 12 -31.56 -3.62 4.63
N ASN A 13 -32.00 -4.21 3.50
CA ASN A 13 -32.00 -5.66 3.34
C ASN A 13 -30.60 -6.30 3.40
N ARG A 14 -29.57 -5.63 2.88
CA ARG A 14 -28.17 -6.09 2.94
C ARG A 14 -27.66 -6.15 4.38
N GLN A 15 -27.86 -5.10 5.16
CA GLN A 15 -27.46 -5.02 6.56
C GLN A 15 -28.22 -6.03 7.43
N GLU A 16 -29.51 -6.24 7.18
CA GLU A 16 -30.31 -7.24 7.86
C GLU A 16 -29.81 -8.67 7.57
N LYS A 17 -29.45 -8.97 6.32
CA LYS A 17 -28.87 -10.26 5.92
C LYS A 17 -27.52 -10.50 6.58
N ALA A 18 -26.61 -9.52 6.54
CA ALA A 18 -25.32 -9.62 7.21
C ALA A 18 -25.46 -9.76 8.74
N ALA A 19 -26.41 -9.02 9.34
CA ALA A 19 -26.69 -9.13 10.78
C ALA A 19 -27.26 -10.49 11.15
N LEU A 20 -28.11 -11.07 10.31
CA LEU A 20 -28.65 -12.41 10.51
C LEU A 20 -27.55 -13.48 10.46
N ILE A 21 -26.71 -13.44 9.43
CA ILE A 21 -25.59 -14.37 9.27
C ILE A 21 -24.63 -14.21 10.44
N TRP A 22 -24.40 -12.97 10.90
CA TRP A 22 -23.61 -12.73 12.10
C TRP A 22 -24.25 -13.34 13.35
N ALA A 23 -25.57 -13.30 13.50
CA ALA A 23 -26.27 -13.92 14.63
C ALA A 23 -26.11 -15.45 14.67
N ILE A 24 -25.81 -16.10 13.52
CA ILE A 24 -25.44 -17.52 13.49
C ILE A 24 -24.11 -17.73 14.21
N ALA A 25 -23.17 -16.79 14.12
CA ALA A 25 -21.89 -16.87 14.81
C ALA A 25 -22.03 -16.90 16.34
N ASP A 26 -23.12 -16.38 16.90
CA ASP A 26 -23.40 -16.47 18.35
C ASP A 26 -23.55 -17.94 18.82
N LYS A 27 -23.87 -18.87 17.91
CA LYS A 27 -23.93 -20.31 18.22
C LYS A 27 -22.55 -20.94 18.46
N LEU A 28 -21.48 -20.26 17.98
CA LEU A 28 -20.10 -20.70 18.11
C LEU A 28 -19.48 -20.30 19.46
N VAL A 29 -20.14 -19.43 20.23
CA VAL A 29 -19.67 -18.94 21.53
C VAL A 29 -19.40 -20.12 22.49
N GLY A 30 -18.24 -20.10 23.13
CA GLY A 30 -17.79 -21.11 24.07
C GLY A 30 -16.98 -22.26 23.46
N VAL A 31 -17.06 -22.47 22.13
CA VAL A 31 -16.25 -23.48 21.41
C VAL A 31 -15.20 -22.79 20.55
N TYR A 32 -15.55 -21.66 19.95
CA TYR A 32 -14.68 -20.86 19.11
C TYR A 32 -14.37 -19.51 19.75
N LYS A 33 -13.19 -19.01 19.51
CA LYS A 33 -12.85 -17.61 19.84
C LYS A 33 -13.47 -16.69 18.80
N PRO A 34 -13.77 -15.41 19.12
CA PRO A 34 -14.40 -14.47 18.18
C PRO A 34 -13.68 -14.36 16.83
N HIS A 35 -12.35 -14.41 16.83
CA HIS A 35 -11.54 -14.37 15.61
C HIS A 35 -11.62 -15.66 14.76
N GLU A 36 -12.06 -16.77 15.30
CA GLU A 36 -12.20 -18.03 14.57
C GLU A 36 -13.58 -18.18 13.89
N TYR A 37 -14.57 -17.31 14.23
CA TYR A 37 -15.92 -17.42 13.65
C TYR A 37 -15.94 -17.36 12.13
N GLY A 38 -15.03 -16.56 11.53
CA GLY A 38 -14.86 -16.45 10.10
C GLY A 38 -14.55 -17.78 9.42
N ASN A 39 -13.81 -18.68 10.08
CA ASN A 39 -13.45 -20.00 9.54
C ASN A 39 -14.66 -20.92 9.33
N VAL A 40 -15.76 -20.68 10.04
CA VAL A 40 -17.02 -21.42 9.90
C VAL A 40 -18.00 -20.64 9.02
N ILE A 41 -18.23 -19.38 9.32
CA ILE A 41 -19.32 -18.62 8.72
C ILE A 41 -19.05 -18.28 7.24
N LEU A 42 -17.81 -17.91 6.87
CA LEU A 42 -17.49 -17.56 5.50
C LEU A 42 -17.64 -18.75 4.53
N PRO A 43 -17.03 -19.93 4.78
CA PRO A 43 -17.26 -21.10 3.91
C PRO A 43 -18.73 -21.52 3.88
N MET A 44 -19.46 -21.51 5.01
CA MET A 44 -20.89 -21.83 5.04
C MET A 44 -21.71 -20.85 4.17
N CYS A 45 -21.40 -19.55 4.17
CA CYS A 45 -22.05 -18.59 3.28
C CYS A 45 -21.78 -18.89 1.81
N VAL A 46 -20.53 -19.27 1.46
CA VAL A 46 -20.16 -19.64 0.09
C VAL A 46 -20.90 -20.90 -0.35
N ILE A 47 -20.89 -21.95 0.48
CA ILE A 47 -21.59 -23.21 0.21
C ILE A 47 -23.10 -22.97 0.07
N LYS A 48 -23.69 -22.18 0.97
CA LYS A 48 -25.10 -21.81 0.90
C LYS A 48 -25.45 -21.03 -0.36
N ARG A 49 -24.56 -20.13 -0.79
CA ARG A 49 -24.75 -19.39 -2.05
C ARG A 49 -24.75 -20.32 -3.26
N PHE A 50 -23.83 -21.31 -3.31
CA PHE A 50 -23.83 -22.34 -4.36
C PHE A 50 -25.10 -23.20 -4.30
N GLU A 51 -25.48 -23.68 -3.12
CA GLU A 51 -26.68 -24.48 -2.89
C GLU A 51 -27.94 -23.77 -3.43
N ASP A 52 -28.16 -22.53 -3.03
CA ASP A 52 -29.36 -21.77 -3.41
C ASP A 52 -29.35 -21.38 -4.90
N THR A 53 -28.15 -21.11 -5.47
CA THR A 53 -28.03 -20.79 -6.90
C THR A 53 -28.34 -22.00 -7.78
N LEU A 54 -28.00 -23.22 -7.34
CA LEU A 54 -28.27 -24.46 -8.06
C LEU A 54 -29.68 -25.01 -7.81
N ALA A 55 -30.39 -24.54 -6.78
CA ALA A 55 -31.69 -25.07 -6.39
C ALA A 55 -32.71 -25.21 -7.57
N PRO A 56 -32.83 -24.23 -8.49
CA PRO A 56 -33.80 -24.30 -9.60
C PRO A 56 -33.51 -25.40 -10.61
N THR A 57 -32.22 -25.80 -10.79
CA THR A 57 -31.80 -26.75 -11.83
C THR A 57 -31.31 -28.08 -11.27
N ARG A 58 -31.37 -28.25 -9.96
CA ARG A 58 -30.84 -29.42 -9.22
C ARG A 58 -31.39 -30.73 -9.75
N GLU A 59 -32.71 -30.86 -9.86
CA GLU A 59 -33.36 -32.10 -10.32
C GLU A 59 -32.96 -32.46 -11.75
N ALA A 60 -32.83 -31.46 -12.63
CA ALA A 60 -32.39 -31.67 -13.99
C ALA A 60 -30.93 -32.16 -14.04
N VAL A 61 -30.06 -31.58 -13.18
CA VAL A 61 -28.66 -32.04 -13.05
C VAL A 61 -28.58 -33.47 -12.53
N TRP A 62 -29.36 -33.85 -11.54
CA TRP A 62 -29.39 -35.24 -11.02
C TRP A 62 -29.83 -36.21 -12.12
N LYS A 63 -30.96 -35.94 -12.78
CA LYS A 63 -31.43 -36.77 -13.89
C LYS A 63 -30.39 -36.89 -14.98
N LYS A 64 -29.74 -35.78 -15.37
CA LYS A 64 -28.70 -35.77 -16.38
C LYS A 64 -27.48 -36.59 -15.93
N ASN A 65 -27.07 -36.48 -14.69
CA ASN A 65 -25.97 -37.28 -14.13
C ASN A 65 -26.25 -38.80 -14.20
N GLU A 66 -27.49 -39.24 -13.92
CA GLU A 66 -27.90 -40.64 -14.05
C GLU A 66 -27.92 -41.08 -15.54
N GLU A 67 -28.42 -40.23 -16.46
CA GLU A 67 -28.43 -40.53 -17.91
C GLU A 67 -27.01 -40.70 -18.48
N LEU A 68 -26.06 -39.93 -18.02
CA LEU A 68 -24.68 -39.96 -18.51
C LEU A 68 -23.86 -41.16 -17.99
N GLY A 69 -24.30 -41.78 -16.90
CA GLY A 69 -23.70 -43.00 -16.33
C GLY A 69 -22.18 -42.89 -16.12
N SER A 70 -21.45 -43.85 -16.69
CA SER A 70 -19.99 -43.99 -16.61
C SER A 70 -19.22 -43.21 -17.71
N MET A 71 -19.78 -42.14 -18.23
CA MET A 71 -19.10 -41.26 -19.18
C MET A 71 -17.82 -40.67 -18.57
N ASP A 72 -16.83 -40.37 -19.42
CA ASP A 72 -15.63 -39.62 -19.01
C ASP A 72 -15.97 -38.36 -18.24
N ASP A 73 -15.30 -38.15 -17.07
CA ASP A 73 -15.63 -37.08 -16.12
C ASP A 73 -15.51 -35.68 -16.71
N VAL A 74 -14.56 -35.42 -17.61
CA VAL A 74 -14.39 -34.12 -18.28
C VAL A 74 -15.57 -33.81 -19.21
N LEU A 75 -15.98 -34.81 -20.00
CA LEU A 75 -17.14 -34.67 -20.90
C LEU A 75 -18.43 -34.58 -20.07
N LYS A 76 -18.59 -35.43 -19.08
CA LYS A 76 -19.72 -35.41 -18.15
C LYS A 76 -19.88 -34.06 -17.47
N GLY A 77 -18.79 -33.48 -16.98
CA GLY A 77 -18.77 -32.15 -16.37
C GLY A 77 -19.25 -31.02 -17.29
N ARG A 78 -18.96 -31.12 -18.61
CA ARG A 78 -19.47 -30.13 -19.59
C ARG A 78 -21.00 -30.21 -19.73
N PHE A 79 -21.57 -31.41 -19.81
CA PHE A 79 -23.01 -31.60 -19.89
C PHE A 79 -23.71 -31.15 -18.62
N LEU A 80 -23.16 -31.47 -17.44
CA LEU A 80 -23.73 -31.08 -16.16
C LEU A 80 -23.69 -29.56 -15.93
N ARG A 81 -22.63 -28.86 -16.32
CA ARG A 81 -22.57 -27.39 -16.29
C ARG A 81 -23.62 -26.75 -17.18
N ARG A 82 -23.82 -27.32 -18.39
CA ARG A 82 -24.86 -26.84 -19.31
C ARG A 82 -26.27 -27.03 -18.72
N GLU A 83 -26.52 -28.19 -18.08
CA GLU A 83 -27.81 -28.47 -17.44
C GLU A 83 -28.04 -27.59 -16.20
N ALA A 84 -26.99 -27.33 -15.43
CA ALA A 84 -27.03 -26.42 -14.28
C ALA A 84 -27.25 -24.96 -14.70
N GLY A 85 -26.98 -24.59 -15.97
CA GLY A 85 -26.94 -23.20 -16.39
C GLY A 85 -25.89 -22.35 -15.69
N GLN A 86 -24.88 -23.03 -15.11
CA GLN A 86 -23.82 -22.43 -14.31
C GLN A 86 -22.46 -23.06 -14.67
N GLN A 87 -21.38 -22.40 -14.34
CA GLN A 87 -20.02 -22.98 -14.52
C GLN A 87 -19.69 -24.07 -13.47
N PHE A 88 -20.62 -24.37 -12.60
CA PHE A 88 -20.50 -25.35 -11.52
C PHE A 88 -21.83 -26.14 -11.37
N PHE A 89 -21.75 -27.28 -10.71
CA PHE A 89 -22.89 -28.15 -10.43
C PHE A 89 -22.64 -28.93 -9.13
N ASN A 90 -23.70 -29.60 -8.63
CA ASN A 90 -23.60 -30.61 -7.57
C ASN A 90 -24.44 -31.83 -7.96
N THR A 91 -23.86 -33.02 -7.85
CA THR A 91 -24.54 -34.31 -8.16
C THR A 91 -25.01 -35.08 -6.93
N SER A 92 -24.74 -34.59 -5.72
CA SER A 92 -25.26 -35.20 -4.49
C SER A 92 -26.78 -35.08 -4.42
N LYS A 93 -27.42 -36.13 -3.87
CA LYS A 93 -28.86 -36.11 -3.53
C LYS A 93 -29.15 -35.43 -2.19
N PHE A 94 -28.09 -35.08 -1.43
CA PHE A 94 -28.25 -34.29 -0.24
C PHE A 94 -28.52 -32.82 -0.56
N THR A 95 -29.24 -32.19 0.32
CA THR A 95 -29.51 -30.77 0.40
C THR A 95 -29.40 -30.36 1.86
N PHE A 96 -29.25 -29.07 2.15
CA PHE A 96 -29.30 -28.63 3.57
C PHE A 96 -30.54 -29.12 4.30
N GLN A 97 -31.68 -29.23 3.62
CA GLN A 97 -32.92 -29.76 4.18
C GLN A 97 -32.81 -31.25 4.47
N ASN A 98 -32.29 -32.07 3.55
CA ASN A 98 -32.18 -33.53 3.71
C ASN A 98 -31.11 -33.92 4.74
N LEU A 99 -30.03 -33.16 4.85
CA LEU A 99 -29.00 -33.35 5.89
C LEU A 99 -29.59 -33.27 7.29
N LEU A 100 -30.56 -32.40 7.52
CA LEU A 100 -31.23 -32.26 8.81
C LEU A 100 -32.17 -33.42 9.15
N ALA A 101 -32.53 -34.29 8.18
CA ALA A 101 -33.37 -35.45 8.41
C ALA A 101 -32.61 -36.62 9.04
N ASP A 102 -31.28 -36.64 9.00
CA ASP A 102 -30.40 -37.68 9.56
C ASP A 102 -29.31 -37.05 10.46
N PRO A 103 -29.67 -36.62 11.68
CA PRO A 103 -28.73 -35.93 12.57
C PRO A 103 -27.54 -36.77 13.02
N ASP A 104 -27.71 -38.11 13.11
CA ASP A 104 -26.70 -39.03 13.64
C ASP A 104 -25.53 -39.23 12.63
N ASN A 105 -25.78 -39.05 11.34
CA ASN A 105 -24.77 -39.18 10.27
C ASN A 105 -24.52 -37.84 9.56
N ILE A 106 -24.83 -36.72 10.19
CA ILE A 106 -24.85 -35.42 9.53
C ILE A 106 -23.47 -34.99 8.98
N ALA A 107 -22.37 -35.34 9.65
CA ALA A 107 -21.03 -35.01 9.22
C ALA A 107 -20.63 -35.80 7.95
N ASP A 108 -20.85 -37.11 7.95
CA ASP A 108 -20.56 -37.97 6.80
C ASP A 108 -21.43 -37.58 5.59
N ASN A 109 -22.73 -37.32 5.83
CA ASN A 109 -23.65 -36.87 4.77
C ASN A 109 -23.28 -35.47 4.23
N PHE A 110 -22.79 -34.60 5.09
CA PHE A 110 -22.33 -33.26 4.66
C PHE A 110 -21.00 -33.32 3.89
N ASP A 111 -20.08 -34.19 4.30
CA ASP A 111 -18.87 -34.43 3.53
C ASP A 111 -19.19 -34.99 2.13
N ASP A 112 -20.07 -36.04 2.06
CA ASP A 112 -20.56 -36.55 0.77
C ASP A 112 -21.17 -35.42 -0.09
N TYR A 113 -21.99 -34.57 0.50
CA TYR A 113 -22.59 -33.43 -0.19
C TYR A 113 -21.50 -32.49 -0.78
N LEU A 114 -20.43 -32.19 -0.02
CA LEU A 114 -19.35 -31.32 -0.45
C LEU A 114 -18.48 -31.94 -1.55
N GLN A 115 -18.22 -33.24 -1.47
CA GLN A 115 -17.42 -33.98 -2.44
C GLN A 115 -18.11 -34.15 -3.81
N HIS A 116 -19.41 -33.95 -3.91
CA HIS A 116 -20.20 -34.06 -5.14
C HIS A 116 -20.36 -32.74 -5.89
N PHE A 117 -19.75 -31.66 -5.42
CA PHE A 117 -19.60 -30.46 -6.22
C PHE A 117 -18.62 -30.66 -7.38
N SER A 118 -18.70 -29.83 -8.41
CA SER A 118 -17.70 -29.79 -9.48
C SER A 118 -16.32 -29.37 -8.94
N ASP A 119 -15.25 -29.81 -9.61
CA ASP A 119 -13.85 -29.65 -9.16
C ASP A 119 -13.47 -28.22 -8.80
N ASN A 120 -13.99 -27.24 -9.54
CA ASN A 120 -13.73 -25.82 -9.29
C ASN A 120 -14.33 -25.34 -7.95
N VAL A 121 -15.48 -25.90 -7.52
CA VAL A 121 -16.07 -25.60 -6.21
C VAL A 121 -15.36 -26.37 -5.10
N ILE A 122 -14.98 -27.63 -5.35
CA ILE A 122 -14.20 -28.43 -4.39
C ILE A 122 -12.86 -27.74 -4.10
N ASP A 123 -12.18 -27.18 -5.12
CA ASP A 123 -10.94 -26.42 -4.92
C ASP A 123 -11.17 -25.19 -4.01
N ILE A 124 -12.27 -24.47 -4.20
CA ILE A 124 -12.65 -23.33 -3.35
C ILE A 124 -12.87 -23.78 -1.89
N ILE A 125 -13.62 -24.86 -1.66
CA ILE A 125 -13.93 -25.39 -0.31
C ILE A 125 -12.65 -25.83 0.40
N ARG A 126 -11.74 -26.53 -0.29
CA ARG A 126 -10.43 -26.95 0.27
C ARG A 126 -9.58 -25.78 0.75
N ARG A 127 -9.65 -24.64 0.06
CA ARG A 127 -8.85 -23.45 0.44
C ARG A 127 -9.33 -22.78 1.71
N PHE A 128 -10.58 -23.02 2.12
CA PHE A 128 -11.06 -22.63 3.44
C PHE A 128 -10.54 -23.56 4.55
N GLU A 129 -9.93 -24.72 4.22
CA GLU A 129 -9.56 -25.78 5.18
C GLU A 129 -10.75 -26.20 6.05
N PHE A 130 -11.95 -26.23 5.45
CA PHE A 130 -13.22 -26.37 6.17
C PHE A 130 -13.41 -27.75 6.79
N ASP A 131 -12.73 -28.77 6.31
CA ASP A 131 -12.77 -30.14 6.85
C ASP A 131 -12.43 -30.20 8.37
N LYS A 132 -11.45 -29.37 8.78
CA LYS A 132 -11.06 -29.25 10.20
C LYS A 132 -12.19 -28.66 11.05
N GLU A 133 -12.89 -27.69 10.50
CA GLU A 133 -13.99 -27.02 11.20
C GLU A 133 -15.23 -27.91 11.25
N ILE A 134 -15.52 -28.73 10.22
CA ILE A 134 -16.61 -29.71 10.22
C ILE A 134 -16.42 -30.70 11.39
N SER A 135 -15.23 -31.29 11.50
CA SER A 135 -14.92 -32.23 12.61
C SER A 135 -15.05 -31.55 13.97
N LYS A 136 -14.55 -30.33 14.13
CA LYS A 136 -14.66 -29.57 15.40
C LYS A 136 -16.10 -29.20 15.73
N LEU A 137 -16.93 -28.88 14.73
CA LEU A 137 -18.36 -28.61 14.91
C LEU A 137 -19.14 -29.87 15.32
N GLU A 138 -18.81 -31.01 14.71
CA GLU A 138 -19.41 -32.31 15.03
C GLU A 138 -19.11 -32.73 16.48
N ASP A 139 -17.82 -32.74 16.87
CA ASP A 139 -17.34 -33.09 18.21
C ASP A 139 -18.04 -32.28 19.32
N ASN A 140 -18.50 -31.07 18.99
CA ASN A 140 -19.16 -30.16 19.92
C ASN A 140 -20.71 -30.10 19.72
N GLY A 141 -21.29 -30.93 18.85
CA GLY A 141 -22.72 -30.95 18.57
C GLY A 141 -23.28 -29.70 17.91
N LEU A 142 -22.42 -28.90 17.24
CA LEU A 142 -22.78 -27.62 16.62
C LEU A 142 -23.11 -27.76 15.15
N LEU A 143 -22.61 -28.77 14.44
CA LEU A 143 -22.78 -28.92 12.99
C LEU A 143 -24.24 -28.90 12.57
N TYR A 144 -25.08 -29.69 13.24
CA TYR A 144 -26.53 -29.69 13.01
C TYR A 144 -27.16 -28.32 13.21
N LEU A 145 -26.78 -27.59 14.25
CA LEU A 145 -27.34 -26.29 14.58
C LEU A 145 -26.94 -25.25 13.49
N ILE A 146 -25.70 -25.26 13.04
CA ILE A 146 -25.22 -24.35 11.99
C ILE A 146 -25.92 -24.61 10.66
N ILE A 147 -26.00 -25.87 10.22
CA ILE A 147 -26.71 -26.24 8.98
C ILE A 147 -28.20 -25.86 9.09
N LYS A 148 -28.85 -26.05 10.24
CA LYS A 148 -30.25 -25.67 10.49
C LYS A 148 -30.47 -24.16 10.36
N GLU A 149 -29.60 -23.34 10.93
CA GLU A 149 -29.71 -21.89 10.82
C GLU A 149 -29.53 -21.42 9.36
N PHE A 150 -28.55 -22.00 8.64
CA PHE A 150 -28.36 -21.71 7.23
C PHE A 150 -29.48 -22.25 6.31
N ASN A 151 -30.24 -23.26 6.73
CA ASN A 151 -31.39 -23.77 6.00
C ASN A 151 -32.68 -22.94 6.22
N SER A 152 -32.63 -21.89 7.03
CA SER A 152 -33.80 -21.02 7.25
C SER A 152 -34.05 -20.11 6.02
N ASP A 153 -35.33 -19.77 5.75
CA ASP A 153 -35.71 -18.84 4.69
C ASP A 153 -34.99 -17.46 4.79
N LYS A 154 -34.69 -17.07 6.02
CA LYS A 154 -33.98 -15.84 6.30
C LYS A 154 -32.53 -15.89 5.82
N ALA A 155 -31.89 -17.06 5.83
CA ALA A 155 -30.53 -17.29 5.37
C ALA A 155 -30.43 -17.60 3.86
N TYR A 156 -31.51 -17.47 3.09
CA TYR A 156 -31.51 -17.70 1.65
C TYR A 156 -30.57 -16.70 0.93
N LEU A 157 -29.66 -17.22 0.08
CA LEU A 157 -28.63 -16.47 -0.63
C LEU A 157 -28.65 -16.66 -2.15
N GLY A 158 -29.74 -17.18 -2.74
CA GLY A 158 -29.88 -17.48 -4.17
C GLY A 158 -29.74 -16.24 -5.06
N ALA A 159 -29.20 -16.47 -6.26
CA ALA A 159 -28.92 -15.43 -7.23
C ALA A 159 -30.17 -14.73 -7.79
N ASP A 160 -31.32 -15.38 -7.67
CA ASP A 160 -32.66 -14.88 -8.05
C ASP A 160 -33.16 -13.74 -7.13
N ARG A 161 -32.71 -13.72 -5.87
CA ARG A 161 -33.13 -12.72 -4.87
C ARG A 161 -32.00 -11.79 -4.42
N ILE A 162 -30.77 -12.26 -4.46
CA ILE A 162 -29.58 -11.50 -4.02
C ILE A 162 -28.62 -11.39 -5.19
N SER A 163 -28.50 -10.18 -5.73
CA SER A 163 -27.55 -9.93 -6.80
C SER A 163 -26.10 -10.20 -6.36
N SER A 164 -25.19 -10.36 -7.32
CA SER A 164 -23.76 -10.52 -7.00
C SER A 164 -23.18 -9.28 -6.31
N VAL A 165 -23.69 -8.10 -6.65
CA VAL A 165 -23.34 -6.85 -5.96
C VAL A 165 -23.76 -6.89 -4.50
N ASP A 166 -24.99 -7.32 -4.22
CA ASP A 166 -25.53 -7.43 -2.86
C ASP A 166 -24.77 -8.49 -2.05
N MET A 167 -24.41 -9.60 -2.67
CA MET A 167 -23.61 -10.63 -2.03
C MET A 167 -22.20 -10.14 -1.69
N GLY A 168 -21.60 -9.34 -2.58
CA GLY A 168 -20.35 -8.65 -2.30
C GLY A 168 -20.44 -7.76 -1.06
N TYR A 169 -21.52 -6.99 -0.89
CA TYR A 169 -21.77 -6.20 0.33
C TYR A 169 -21.95 -7.04 1.58
N ILE A 170 -22.60 -8.20 1.46
CA ILE A 170 -22.80 -9.12 2.59
C ILE A 170 -21.44 -9.68 3.04
N PHE A 171 -20.61 -10.16 2.11
CA PHE A 171 -19.25 -10.63 2.43
C PHE A 171 -18.39 -9.51 3.02
N GLU A 172 -18.47 -8.30 2.46
CA GLU A 172 -17.82 -7.13 2.98
C GLU A 172 -18.12 -6.89 4.46
N GLU A 173 -19.41 -6.86 4.80
CA GLU A 173 -19.87 -6.62 6.17
C GLU A 173 -19.45 -7.77 7.11
N LEU A 174 -19.48 -9.01 6.64
CA LEU A 174 -19.03 -10.17 7.42
C LEU A 174 -17.52 -10.13 7.67
N VAL A 175 -16.70 -9.94 6.62
CA VAL A 175 -15.25 -9.84 6.74
C VAL A 175 -14.88 -8.66 7.64
N ARG A 176 -15.55 -7.51 7.50
CA ARG A 176 -15.37 -6.37 8.39
C ARG A 176 -15.64 -6.71 9.86
N LYS A 177 -16.78 -7.34 10.16
CA LYS A 177 -17.14 -7.73 11.53
C LYS A 177 -16.17 -8.75 12.12
N PHE A 178 -15.72 -9.70 11.31
CA PHE A 178 -14.68 -10.64 11.75
C PHE A 178 -13.35 -9.93 11.98
N SER A 179 -12.97 -8.99 11.13
CA SER A 179 -11.73 -8.23 11.28
C SER A 179 -11.71 -7.31 12.51
N GLU A 180 -12.86 -6.77 12.91
CA GLU A 180 -12.97 -6.02 14.18
C GLU A 180 -12.66 -6.87 15.42
N SER A 181 -12.76 -8.20 15.31
CA SER A 181 -12.42 -9.15 16.38
C SER A 181 -10.96 -9.62 16.37
N TYR A 182 -10.17 -9.23 15.35
CA TYR A 182 -8.72 -9.48 15.22
C TYR A 182 -7.93 -8.25 15.62
N ASP A 183 -7.00 -8.39 16.54
CA ASP A 183 -6.26 -7.25 17.12
C ASP A 183 -5.14 -6.70 16.23
N GLU A 184 -4.76 -7.23 15.06
CA GLU A 184 -3.55 -6.71 14.39
C GLU A 184 -3.45 -6.72 12.86
N GLN A 185 -4.17 -7.49 12.07
CA GLN A 185 -3.90 -7.54 10.62
C GLN A 185 -5.09 -7.70 9.68
N ALA A 186 -6.26 -8.03 10.15
CA ALA A 186 -7.40 -8.37 9.31
C ALA A 186 -8.01 -7.19 8.53
N GLY A 187 -7.73 -5.95 8.91
CA GLY A 187 -8.19 -4.75 8.20
C GLY A 187 -7.41 -4.43 6.92
N ALA A 188 -6.33 -5.15 6.63
CA ALA A 188 -5.52 -4.93 5.42
C ALA A 188 -6.23 -5.42 4.12
N HIS A 189 -7.33 -6.15 4.25
CA HIS A 189 -7.94 -6.86 3.13
C HIS A 189 -9.21 -6.19 2.57
N PHE A 190 -9.55 -4.98 3.04
CA PHE A 190 -10.83 -4.40 2.69
C PHE A 190 -10.76 -2.90 2.33
N THR A 191 -11.18 -2.56 1.10
CA THR A 191 -11.30 -1.18 0.61
C THR A 191 -12.78 -0.80 0.48
N ALA A 192 -13.18 0.29 1.13
CA ALA A 192 -14.56 0.75 1.06
C ALA A 192 -14.93 1.20 -0.36
N ARG A 193 -16.16 0.92 -0.78
CA ARG A 193 -16.64 1.16 -2.16
C ARG A 193 -16.59 2.62 -2.57
N ASP A 194 -16.81 3.54 -1.65
CA ASP A 194 -16.72 4.97 -1.92
C ASP A 194 -15.33 5.37 -2.49
N ILE A 195 -14.25 4.74 -1.98
CA ILE A 195 -12.90 4.92 -2.48
C ILE A 195 -12.74 4.26 -3.86
N ILE A 196 -13.25 3.01 -4.00
CA ILE A 196 -13.14 2.25 -5.25
C ILE A 196 -13.84 2.98 -6.40
N TYR A 197 -15.00 3.58 -6.15
CA TYR A 197 -15.72 4.35 -7.17
C TYR A 197 -14.94 5.59 -7.62
N VAL A 198 -14.27 6.32 -6.69
CA VAL A 198 -13.36 7.41 -7.07
C VAL A 198 -12.23 6.91 -7.98
N MET A 199 -11.58 5.80 -7.60
CA MET A 199 -10.50 5.22 -8.40
C MET A 199 -10.99 4.77 -9.78
N SER A 200 -12.13 4.09 -9.83
CA SER A 200 -12.73 3.60 -11.10
C SER A 200 -13.11 4.74 -12.02
N ASP A 201 -13.77 5.79 -11.50
CA ASP A 201 -14.16 6.95 -12.30
C ASP A 201 -12.95 7.71 -12.87
N ILE A 202 -11.86 7.79 -12.11
CA ILE A 202 -10.62 8.44 -12.55
C ILE A 202 -9.88 7.56 -13.57
N LEU A 203 -9.86 6.24 -13.39
CA LEU A 203 -9.23 5.32 -14.35
C LEU A 203 -9.83 5.44 -15.74
N VAL A 204 -11.16 5.50 -15.84
CA VAL A 204 -11.85 5.60 -17.12
C VAL A 204 -11.98 7.04 -17.63
N ALA A 205 -11.63 8.04 -16.79
CA ALA A 205 -11.73 9.44 -17.17
C ALA A 205 -10.80 9.79 -18.34
N GLY A 206 -11.38 10.25 -19.42
CA GLY A 206 -10.67 10.56 -20.66
C GLY A 206 -10.65 9.44 -21.69
N ASP A 207 -11.05 8.24 -21.33
CA ASP A 207 -11.18 7.10 -22.25
C ASP A 207 -12.64 6.79 -22.60
N GLU A 208 -13.62 7.60 -22.13
CA GLU A 208 -15.03 7.32 -22.25
C GLU A 208 -15.51 7.20 -23.72
N GLU A 209 -14.91 7.93 -24.66
CA GLU A 209 -15.23 7.80 -26.09
C GLU A 209 -14.69 6.48 -26.66
N LYS A 210 -13.42 6.16 -26.36
CA LYS A 210 -12.77 4.93 -26.78
C LYS A 210 -13.46 3.68 -26.21
N LEU A 211 -13.95 3.76 -24.98
CA LEU A 211 -14.66 2.66 -24.31
C LEU A 211 -16.09 2.43 -24.83
N ARG A 212 -16.60 3.29 -25.70
CA ARG A 212 -17.92 3.16 -26.34
C ARG A 212 -17.85 2.64 -27.78
N ASP A 213 -16.67 2.32 -28.27
CA ASP A 213 -16.51 1.72 -29.59
C ASP A 213 -17.03 0.28 -29.58
N GLU A 214 -17.73 -0.15 -30.66
CA GLU A 214 -18.28 -1.51 -30.76
C GLU A 214 -17.20 -2.59 -30.61
N GLY A 215 -17.42 -3.57 -29.72
CA GLY A 215 -16.58 -4.73 -29.55
C GLY A 215 -15.29 -4.48 -28.75
N VAL A 216 -15.30 -3.50 -27.86
CA VAL A 216 -14.17 -3.22 -26.96
C VAL A 216 -13.99 -4.37 -25.98
N SER A 217 -12.78 -4.93 -25.98
CA SER A 217 -12.32 -5.91 -24.99
C SER A 217 -11.32 -5.23 -24.04
N VAL A 218 -11.53 -5.38 -22.72
CA VAL A 218 -10.76 -4.73 -21.68
C VAL A 218 -10.28 -5.75 -20.67
N ASP A 219 -8.95 -5.85 -20.48
CA ASP A 219 -8.33 -6.64 -19.43
C ASP A 219 -8.05 -5.77 -18.21
N ILE A 220 -8.60 -6.16 -17.05
CA ILE A 220 -8.37 -5.47 -15.79
C ILE A 220 -7.64 -6.35 -14.79
N TYR A 221 -6.82 -5.74 -13.93
CA TYR A 221 -6.00 -6.47 -12.97
C TYR A 221 -5.96 -5.83 -11.59
N ASP A 222 -6.03 -6.69 -10.55
CA ASP A 222 -5.72 -6.32 -9.17
C ASP A 222 -4.65 -7.27 -8.61
N MET A 223 -3.51 -6.71 -8.23
CA MET A 223 -2.35 -7.46 -7.75
C MET A 223 -2.40 -7.83 -6.27
N ALA A 224 -3.40 -7.34 -5.55
CA ALA A 224 -3.68 -7.63 -4.13
C ALA A 224 -5.21 -7.62 -3.93
N MET A 225 -5.90 -8.50 -4.69
CA MET A 225 -7.34 -8.38 -4.94
C MET A 225 -8.23 -8.59 -3.71
N GLY A 226 -7.71 -9.17 -2.62
CA GLY A 226 -8.53 -9.51 -1.47
C GLY A 226 -9.73 -10.36 -1.87
N THR A 227 -10.94 -9.86 -1.62
CA THR A 227 -12.21 -10.48 -2.03
C THR A 227 -12.66 -10.11 -3.45
N SER A 228 -11.79 -9.52 -4.28
CA SER A 228 -12.05 -9.11 -5.68
C SER A 228 -13.04 -7.96 -5.86
N GLN A 229 -13.28 -7.17 -4.83
CA GLN A 229 -14.30 -6.13 -4.87
C GLN A 229 -13.92 -4.96 -5.78
N MET A 230 -12.63 -4.59 -5.83
CA MET A 230 -12.14 -3.53 -6.70
C MET A 230 -12.34 -3.87 -8.18
N LEU A 231 -12.07 -5.12 -8.56
CA LEU A 231 -12.34 -5.62 -9.92
C LEU A 231 -13.83 -5.58 -10.23
N GLY A 232 -14.68 -6.00 -9.29
CA GLY A 232 -16.15 -5.97 -9.46
C GLY A 232 -16.68 -4.56 -9.71
N CYS A 233 -16.25 -3.58 -8.91
CA CYS A 233 -16.70 -2.19 -9.07
C CYS A 233 -16.18 -1.55 -10.37
N LEU A 234 -14.94 -1.83 -10.77
CA LEU A 234 -14.40 -1.34 -12.04
C LEU A 234 -15.11 -1.97 -13.22
N THR A 235 -15.41 -3.29 -13.18
CA THR A 235 -16.23 -3.98 -14.18
C THR A 235 -17.62 -3.34 -14.31
N GLU A 236 -18.30 -3.10 -13.19
CA GLU A 236 -19.60 -2.41 -13.17
C GLU A 236 -19.53 -1.04 -13.84
N ARG A 237 -18.44 -0.29 -13.60
CA ARG A 237 -18.22 1.02 -14.18
C ARG A 237 -17.98 0.96 -15.68
N LEU A 238 -17.19 0.01 -16.16
CA LEU A 238 -16.92 -0.21 -17.59
C LEU A 238 -18.20 -0.63 -18.35
N ILE A 239 -18.97 -1.59 -17.80
CA ILE A 239 -20.24 -2.03 -18.37
C ILE A 239 -21.29 -0.91 -18.35
N ALA A 240 -21.25 0.00 -17.36
CA ALA A 240 -22.15 1.16 -17.34
C ALA A 240 -21.83 2.20 -18.45
N LEU A 241 -20.60 2.24 -18.94
CA LEU A 241 -20.19 3.08 -20.07
C LEU A 241 -20.51 2.43 -21.40
N ASP A 242 -20.29 1.13 -21.53
CA ASP A 242 -20.64 0.31 -22.67
C ASP A 242 -21.17 -1.05 -22.20
N PRO A 243 -22.49 -1.31 -22.32
CA PRO A 243 -23.11 -2.57 -21.94
C PRO A 243 -22.62 -3.79 -22.74
N ASP A 244 -22.04 -3.59 -23.92
CA ASP A 244 -21.55 -4.64 -24.81
C ASP A 244 -20.04 -4.86 -24.67
N ALA A 245 -19.36 -4.14 -23.76
CA ALA A 245 -17.93 -4.31 -23.51
C ALA A 245 -17.62 -5.71 -22.91
N ASP A 246 -16.63 -6.38 -23.48
CA ASP A 246 -16.08 -7.64 -22.93
C ASP A 246 -14.99 -7.32 -21.90
N VAL A 247 -15.35 -7.38 -20.62
CA VAL A 247 -14.44 -7.07 -19.51
C VAL A 247 -13.93 -8.35 -18.86
N THR A 248 -12.63 -8.62 -19.01
CA THR A 248 -11.99 -9.76 -18.38
C THR A 248 -11.21 -9.33 -17.14
N SER A 249 -11.63 -9.84 -16.00
CA SER A 249 -10.99 -9.56 -14.69
C SER A 249 -9.90 -10.58 -14.36
N HIS A 250 -8.76 -10.09 -13.88
CA HIS A 250 -7.63 -10.89 -13.41
C HIS A 250 -7.24 -10.43 -12.00
N GLY A 251 -6.92 -11.37 -11.12
CA GLY A 251 -6.55 -11.01 -9.75
C GLY A 251 -5.56 -11.97 -9.11
N GLN A 252 -4.70 -11.44 -8.24
CA GLN A 252 -3.78 -12.22 -7.44
C GLN A 252 -3.97 -11.92 -5.96
N GLU A 253 -3.98 -12.99 -5.13
CA GLU A 253 -4.15 -12.87 -3.67
C GLU A 253 -3.24 -13.88 -2.94
N LEU A 254 -2.64 -13.42 -1.86
CA LEU A 254 -1.78 -14.26 -1.02
C LEU A 254 -2.60 -15.12 -0.04
N ASN A 255 -3.62 -14.53 0.59
CA ASN A 255 -4.41 -15.17 1.63
C ASN A 255 -5.42 -16.17 1.05
N ASN A 256 -5.37 -17.42 1.53
CA ASN A 256 -6.21 -18.51 1.04
C ASN A 256 -7.71 -18.26 1.18
N GLN A 257 -8.16 -17.67 2.30
CA GLN A 257 -9.59 -17.47 2.57
C GLN A 257 -10.17 -16.35 1.70
N THR A 258 -9.49 -15.21 1.63
CA THR A 258 -9.93 -14.09 0.75
C THR A 258 -9.87 -14.48 -0.71
N PHE A 259 -8.85 -15.24 -1.12
CA PHE A 259 -8.75 -15.83 -2.45
C PHE A 259 -9.94 -16.75 -2.77
N ALA A 260 -10.33 -17.63 -1.82
CA ALA A 260 -11.46 -18.54 -2.01
C ALA A 260 -12.78 -17.80 -2.18
N ILE A 261 -12.99 -16.69 -1.43
CA ILE A 261 -14.15 -15.81 -1.57
C ILE A 261 -14.14 -15.15 -2.97
N ALA A 262 -13.02 -14.57 -3.39
CA ALA A 262 -12.88 -13.94 -4.69
C ALA A 262 -13.17 -14.92 -5.84
N LYS A 263 -12.63 -16.13 -5.76
CA LYS A 263 -12.84 -17.19 -6.75
C LYS A 263 -14.31 -17.64 -6.80
N ALA A 264 -14.96 -17.79 -5.63
CA ALA A 264 -16.36 -18.13 -5.53
C ALA A 264 -17.26 -17.05 -6.13
N ASP A 265 -17.02 -15.77 -5.79
CA ASP A 265 -17.78 -14.65 -6.33
C ASP A 265 -17.65 -14.54 -7.86
N THR A 266 -16.43 -14.67 -8.38
CA THR A 266 -16.17 -14.69 -9.83
C THR A 266 -16.93 -15.83 -10.53
N LEU A 267 -16.89 -17.04 -9.95
CA LEU A 267 -17.58 -18.20 -10.50
C LEU A 267 -19.11 -18.02 -10.54
N ILE A 268 -19.68 -17.47 -9.47
CA ILE A 268 -21.14 -17.23 -9.37
C ILE A 268 -21.59 -16.13 -10.35
N LYS A 269 -20.74 -15.13 -10.61
CA LYS A 269 -20.98 -14.10 -11.62
C LYS A 269 -20.86 -14.60 -13.07
N GLY A 270 -20.43 -15.86 -13.27
CA GLY A 270 -20.19 -16.42 -14.59
C GLY A 270 -18.85 -16.02 -15.21
N GLY A 271 -17.98 -15.35 -14.44
CA GLY A 271 -16.63 -15.00 -14.87
C GLY A 271 -15.67 -16.20 -14.87
N ASN A 272 -14.50 -16.04 -15.46
CA ASN A 272 -13.48 -17.09 -15.47
C ASN A 272 -12.72 -17.13 -14.15
N ALA A 273 -13.07 -18.09 -13.28
CA ALA A 273 -12.44 -18.25 -11.97
C ALA A 273 -10.95 -18.63 -12.02
N ASP A 274 -10.43 -19.07 -13.16
CA ASP A 274 -9.00 -19.39 -13.34
C ASP A 274 -8.14 -18.12 -13.51
N ASN A 275 -8.77 -16.99 -13.79
CA ASN A 275 -8.12 -15.69 -13.80
C ASN A 275 -7.87 -15.14 -12.38
N MET A 276 -8.49 -15.74 -11.37
CA MET A 276 -8.18 -15.49 -9.97
C MET A 276 -7.09 -16.48 -9.55
N ARG A 277 -5.89 -15.98 -9.23
CA ARG A 277 -4.71 -16.82 -8.94
C ARG A 277 -4.17 -16.54 -7.55
N GLN A 278 -3.79 -17.61 -6.85
CA GLN A 278 -3.20 -17.50 -5.53
C GLN A 278 -1.68 -17.41 -5.61
N GLY A 279 -1.08 -16.48 -4.89
CA GLY A 279 0.37 -16.33 -4.81
C GLY A 279 0.80 -14.99 -4.25
N ASP A 280 2.06 -14.93 -3.82
CA ASP A 280 2.72 -13.69 -3.43
C ASP A 280 3.10 -12.89 -4.70
N THR A 281 2.53 -11.73 -4.88
CA THR A 281 2.75 -10.85 -6.03
C THR A 281 4.22 -10.48 -6.22
N LEU A 282 4.96 -10.33 -5.14
CA LEU A 282 6.37 -9.97 -5.19
C LEU A 282 7.29 -11.18 -5.41
N GLY A 283 7.01 -12.28 -4.68
CA GLY A 283 7.86 -13.48 -4.67
C GLY A 283 7.41 -14.60 -5.58
N ASN A 284 6.16 -14.62 -6.02
CA ASN A 284 5.56 -15.68 -6.85
C ASN A 284 4.51 -15.11 -7.80
N ASP A 285 4.97 -14.29 -8.74
CA ASP A 285 4.12 -13.63 -9.74
C ASP A 285 3.41 -14.64 -10.66
N GLN A 286 2.09 -14.72 -10.55
CA GLN A 286 1.24 -15.62 -11.32
C GLN A 286 0.86 -15.07 -12.70
N PHE A 287 1.14 -13.80 -12.97
CA PHE A 287 0.81 -13.11 -14.22
C PHE A 287 2.05 -12.61 -14.97
N ARG A 288 3.13 -13.38 -14.91
CA ARG A 288 4.37 -13.04 -15.63
C ARG A 288 4.10 -12.99 -17.13
N GLY A 289 4.44 -11.85 -17.77
CA GLY A 289 4.23 -11.63 -19.20
C GLY A 289 2.80 -11.28 -19.61
N TYR A 290 1.89 -11.06 -18.65
CA TYR A 290 0.58 -10.49 -18.93
C TYR A 290 0.65 -8.97 -18.90
N GLU A 291 -0.17 -8.33 -19.73
CA GLU A 291 -0.34 -6.88 -19.79
C GLU A 291 -1.83 -6.53 -19.75
N PHE A 292 -2.17 -5.43 -19.05
CA PHE A 292 -3.54 -5.04 -18.76
C PHE A 292 -3.83 -3.62 -19.20
N ASP A 293 -5.08 -3.36 -19.58
CA ASP A 293 -5.57 -2.03 -19.93
C ASP A 293 -5.72 -1.16 -18.68
N TYR A 294 -6.32 -1.73 -17.63
CA TYR A 294 -6.48 -1.04 -16.35
C TYR A 294 -6.00 -1.90 -15.18
N ILE A 295 -5.28 -1.25 -14.27
CA ILE A 295 -4.89 -1.84 -12.99
C ILE A 295 -5.50 -1.00 -11.87
N ILE A 296 -6.20 -1.66 -10.96
CA ILE A 296 -6.77 -1.03 -9.77
C ILE A 296 -6.38 -1.86 -8.56
N SER A 297 -5.68 -1.28 -7.57
CA SER A 297 -5.20 -2.06 -6.44
C SER A 297 -5.03 -1.25 -5.16
N ASN A 298 -5.28 -1.89 -4.03
CA ASN A 298 -4.94 -1.40 -2.70
C ASN A 298 -4.03 -2.42 -2.01
N PRO A 299 -2.72 -2.45 -2.34
CA PRO A 299 -1.79 -3.36 -1.71
C PRO A 299 -1.58 -3.01 -0.23
N PRO A 300 -1.13 -3.95 0.61
CA PRO A 300 -0.90 -3.70 2.02
C PRO A 300 0.19 -2.64 2.25
N PHE A 301 -0.04 -1.72 3.20
CA PHE A 301 0.89 -0.63 3.53
C PHE A 301 1.95 -1.08 4.52
N GLY A 302 3.20 -0.66 4.28
CA GLY A 302 4.29 -0.83 5.23
C GLY A 302 4.67 -2.28 5.53
N ILE A 303 4.37 -3.21 4.60
CA ILE A 303 4.77 -4.60 4.80
C ILE A 303 6.24 -4.82 4.51
N GLU A 304 6.84 -5.66 5.34
CA GLU A 304 8.19 -6.17 5.12
C GLU A 304 8.19 -7.20 3.99
N TRP A 305 9.08 -7.00 2.99
CA TRP A 305 9.20 -7.90 1.84
C TRP A 305 10.40 -8.86 1.95
N LYS A 306 10.91 -9.08 3.15
CA LYS A 306 12.07 -9.92 3.43
C LYS A 306 11.92 -11.37 2.96
N THR A 307 10.73 -11.94 3.06
CA THR A 307 10.43 -13.30 2.61
C THR A 307 10.56 -13.46 1.11
N SER A 308 10.23 -12.42 0.34
CA SER A 308 10.28 -12.40 -1.13
C SER A 308 11.60 -11.85 -1.68
N LYS A 309 12.53 -11.42 -0.79
CA LYS A 309 13.77 -10.72 -1.14
C LYS A 309 14.57 -11.42 -2.24
N ASN A 310 14.82 -12.72 -2.08
CA ASN A 310 15.63 -13.48 -3.02
C ASN A 310 15.04 -13.51 -4.44
N GLN A 311 13.73 -13.47 -4.59
CA GLN A 311 13.07 -13.43 -5.90
C GLN A 311 13.06 -12.00 -6.44
N VAL A 312 12.74 -11.03 -5.63
CA VAL A 312 12.75 -9.61 -6.00
C VAL A 312 14.13 -9.17 -6.50
N GLU A 313 15.22 -9.57 -5.80
CA GLU A 313 16.59 -9.26 -6.22
C GLU A 313 17.00 -9.90 -7.56
N LYS A 314 16.39 -11.01 -7.98
CA LYS A 314 16.63 -11.60 -9.30
C LYS A 314 16.00 -10.80 -10.44
N GLU A 315 15.03 -9.97 -10.15
CA GLU A 315 14.27 -9.19 -11.13
C GLU A 315 14.64 -7.70 -11.10
N THR A 316 15.92 -7.40 -10.79
CA THR A 316 16.50 -6.03 -10.81
C THR A 316 17.32 -5.73 -12.05
N GLY A 317 17.48 -6.70 -12.97
CA GLY A 317 18.16 -6.52 -14.24
C GLY A 317 17.42 -5.56 -15.18
N GLU A 318 18.11 -5.09 -16.22
CA GLU A 318 17.51 -4.23 -17.24
C GLU A 318 16.28 -4.91 -17.89
N GLY A 319 15.15 -4.20 -17.92
CA GLY A 319 13.88 -4.72 -18.44
C GLY A 319 13.09 -5.59 -17.46
N GLU A 320 13.60 -5.89 -16.29
CA GLU A 320 12.88 -6.64 -15.26
C GLU A 320 12.01 -5.72 -14.39
N ARG A 321 11.06 -6.31 -13.64
CA ARG A 321 10.04 -5.57 -12.86
C ARG A 321 10.62 -4.52 -11.89
N PHE A 322 11.76 -4.81 -11.28
CA PHE A 322 12.33 -4.01 -10.19
C PHE A 322 13.64 -3.31 -10.58
N ALA A 323 13.91 -3.17 -11.89
CA ALA A 323 15.11 -2.50 -12.41
C ALA A 323 15.30 -1.06 -11.93
N ALA A 324 14.22 -0.35 -11.63
CA ALA A 324 14.26 1.05 -11.20
C ALA A 324 14.87 1.25 -9.81
N GLY A 325 14.89 0.20 -8.96
CA GLY A 325 15.45 0.25 -7.61
C GLY A 325 14.65 -0.57 -6.60
N LEU A 326 15.24 -0.77 -5.43
CA LEU A 326 14.62 -1.51 -4.33
C LEU A 326 14.41 -0.59 -3.13
N PRO A 327 13.19 -0.50 -2.58
CA PRO A 327 12.92 0.26 -1.36
C PRO A 327 13.49 -0.43 -0.12
N ALA A 328 13.46 0.24 1.01
CA ALA A 328 13.83 -0.35 2.29
C ALA A 328 13.02 -1.64 2.57
N ILE A 329 13.68 -2.66 3.14
CA ILE A 329 13.06 -3.99 3.40
C ILE A 329 11.74 -3.91 4.20
N GLY A 330 11.63 -2.95 5.11
CA GLY A 330 10.43 -2.76 5.94
C GLY A 330 9.25 -2.06 5.24
N ASP A 331 9.36 -1.71 3.95
CA ASP A 331 8.29 -1.02 3.22
C ASP A 331 8.26 -1.38 1.74
N GLY A 332 7.47 -2.38 1.40
CA GLY A 332 7.34 -2.93 0.03
C GLY A 332 6.39 -2.18 -0.90
N GLN A 333 5.74 -1.10 -0.49
CA GLN A 333 4.68 -0.45 -1.28
C GLN A 333 5.10 -0.10 -2.70
N MET A 334 6.32 0.45 -2.88
CA MET A 334 6.79 0.84 -4.20
C MET A 334 7.11 -0.36 -5.11
N LEU A 335 7.34 -1.56 -4.56
CA LEU A 335 7.47 -2.78 -5.37
C LEU A 335 6.14 -3.16 -6.04
N PHE A 336 5.02 -2.97 -5.36
CA PHE A 336 3.70 -3.16 -5.97
C PHE A 336 3.47 -2.16 -7.11
N THR A 337 3.89 -0.90 -6.94
CA THR A 337 3.83 0.10 -8.01
C THR A 337 4.65 -0.33 -9.23
N LEU A 338 5.90 -0.77 -9.04
CA LEU A 338 6.74 -1.29 -10.11
C LEU A 338 6.15 -2.54 -10.77
N ASN A 339 5.58 -3.47 -9.99
CA ASN A 339 4.88 -4.63 -10.54
C ASN A 339 3.70 -4.23 -11.43
N GLY A 340 2.90 -3.25 -11.01
CA GLY A 340 1.80 -2.73 -11.82
C GLY A 340 2.30 -2.09 -13.12
N ILE A 341 3.32 -1.25 -13.06
CA ILE A 341 3.92 -0.62 -14.25
C ILE A 341 4.44 -1.66 -15.25
N ALA A 342 5.10 -2.70 -14.77
CA ALA A 342 5.62 -3.78 -15.63
C ALA A 342 4.50 -4.56 -16.33
N LYS A 343 3.26 -4.47 -15.85
CA LYS A 343 2.09 -5.15 -16.38
C LYS A 343 1.08 -4.23 -17.06
N LEU A 344 1.38 -2.96 -17.21
CA LEU A 344 0.55 -2.05 -17.99
C LEU A 344 0.86 -2.16 -19.48
N LYS A 345 -0.18 -2.27 -20.31
CA LYS A 345 -0.09 -2.02 -21.77
C LYS A 345 0.46 -0.60 -22.03
N ASP A 346 0.97 -0.33 -23.22
CA ASP A 346 1.54 0.97 -23.59
C ASP A 346 0.54 2.14 -23.47
N ASN A 347 -0.75 1.86 -23.60
CA ASN A 347 -1.85 2.80 -23.39
C ASN A 347 -2.60 2.57 -22.07
N GLY A 348 -2.05 1.72 -21.20
CA GLY A 348 -2.68 1.30 -19.96
C GLY A 348 -2.60 2.36 -18.86
N ARG A 349 -3.53 2.24 -17.89
CA ARG A 349 -3.63 3.13 -16.75
C ARG A 349 -3.76 2.35 -15.44
N MET A 350 -3.16 2.86 -14.37
CA MET A 350 -3.21 2.26 -13.04
C MET A 350 -3.66 3.28 -12.00
N ALA A 351 -4.52 2.86 -11.10
CA ALA A 351 -4.82 3.53 -9.84
C ALA A 351 -4.39 2.64 -8.67
N ILE A 352 -3.47 3.10 -7.86
CA ILE A 352 -2.94 2.36 -6.72
C ILE A 352 -2.98 3.22 -5.46
N ILE A 353 -3.46 2.63 -4.35
CA ILE A 353 -3.48 3.31 -3.05
C ILE A 353 -2.15 3.10 -2.34
N GLN A 354 -1.62 4.17 -1.75
CA GLN A 354 -0.41 4.15 -0.94
C GLN A 354 -0.58 5.06 0.29
N ASN A 355 0.23 4.84 1.33
CA ASN A 355 0.36 5.81 2.41
C ASN A 355 1.29 6.97 2.00
N GLY A 356 1.61 7.89 2.93
CA GLY A 356 2.43 9.05 2.63
C GLY A 356 3.92 8.77 2.44
N SER A 357 4.46 7.63 2.90
CA SER A 357 5.90 7.38 2.87
C SER A 357 6.52 7.35 1.47
N PRO A 358 5.88 6.79 0.43
CA PRO A 358 6.39 6.83 -0.94
C PRO A 358 6.60 8.22 -1.53
N LEU A 359 5.99 9.25 -0.99
CA LEU A 359 6.14 10.63 -1.47
C LEU A 359 7.54 11.20 -1.21
N PHE A 360 8.15 10.86 -0.07
CA PHE A 360 9.38 11.53 0.39
C PHE A 360 10.46 10.59 0.94
N LYS A 361 10.14 9.36 1.34
CA LYS A 361 11.10 8.43 1.92
C LYS A 361 12.23 8.07 0.94
N GLY A 362 13.43 7.83 1.47
CA GLY A 362 14.64 7.51 0.70
C GLY A 362 15.43 8.75 0.29
N ASP A 363 16.76 8.68 0.47
CA ASP A 363 17.69 9.75 0.13
C ASP A 363 18.00 9.78 -1.37
N ALA A 364 18.61 10.87 -1.85
CA ALA A 364 19.08 10.99 -3.23
C ALA A 364 19.95 9.80 -3.65
N GLY A 365 19.59 9.15 -4.74
CA GLY A 365 20.23 7.91 -5.22
C GLY A 365 19.81 6.64 -4.44
N GLY A 366 18.93 6.75 -3.45
CA GLY A 366 18.31 5.60 -2.77
C GLY A 366 17.19 4.96 -3.58
N GLY A 367 16.80 3.74 -3.22
CA GLY A 367 15.84 2.95 -3.99
C GLY A 367 14.49 3.64 -4.20
N GLU A 368 13.88 4.17 -3.15
CA GLU A 368 12.59 4.87 -3.24
C GLU A 368 12.68 6.14 -4.09
N SER A 369 13.76 6.92 -3.95
CA SER A 369 14.01 8.11 -4.76
C SER A 369 14.20 7.75 -6.24
N ASN A 370 14.92 6.67 -6.53
CA ASN A 370 15.12 6.18 -7.90
C ASN A 370 13.82 5.71 -8.55
N ILE A 371 12.94 5.03 -7.78
CA ILE A 371 11.63 4.61 -8.29
C ILE A 371 10.74 5.81 -8.61
N ARG A 372 10.73 6.86 -7.76
CA ARG A 372 10.05 8.12 -8.09
C ARG A 372 10.63 8.75 -9.36
N GLY A 373 11.97 8.78 -9.46
CA GLY A 373 12.65 9.26 -10.65
C GLY A 373 12.26 8.51 -11.91
N PHE A 374 12.18 7.17 -11.83
CA PHE A 374 11.75 6.33 -12.92
C PHE A 374 10.33 6.68 -13.42
N LEU A 375 9.39 6.88 -12.50
CA LEU A 375 8.02 7.28 -12.83
C LEU A 375 7.94 8.67 -13.47
N LEU A 376 8.72 9.62 -12.95
CA LEU A 376 8.71 11.01 -13.36
C LEU A 376 9.44 11.20 -14.69
N GLU A 377 10.62 10.60 -14.87
CA GLU A 377 11.44 10.76 -16.08
C GLU A 377 10.85 10.04 -17.30
N ASN A 378 10.10 8.94 -17.09
CA ASN A 378 9.30 8.32 -18.14
C ASN A 378 7.97 9.02 -18.40
N ASP A 379 7.66 10.06 -17.64
CA ASP A 379 6.40 10.81 -17.70
C ASP A 379 5.15 9.94 -17.48
N TRP A 380 5.24 8.95 -16.59
CA TRP A 380 4.14 8.02 -16.32
C TRP A 380 3.31 8.40 -15.09
N LEU A 381 3.84 9.15 -14.15
CA LEU A 381 3.06 9.65 -13.01
C LEU A 381 2.12 10.76 -13.46
N ASP A 382 0.81 10.48 -13.52
CA ASP A 382 -0.20 11.40 -14.04
C ASP A 382 -0.79 12.30 -12.93
N ALA A 383 -1.19 11.70 -11.81
CA ALA A 383 -1.73 12.44 -10.68
C ALA A 383 -1.48 11.73 -9.33
N ILE A 384 -1.53 12.50 -8.25
CA ILE A 384 -1.60 12.01 -6.87
C ILE A 384 -2.75 12.73 -6.18
N ILE A 385 -3.65 11.94 -5.56
CA ILE A 385 -4.85 12.44 -4.91
C ILE A 385 -4.79 12.07 -3.44
N GLN A 386 -4.70 13.04 -2.56
CA GLN A 386 -4.81 12.83 -1.11
C GLN A 386 -6.26 12.56 -0.75
N LEU A 387 -6.50 11.48 -0.02
CA LEU A 387 -7.80 11.12 0.53
C LEU A 387 -7.99 11.68 1.95
N PRO A 388 -9.24 11.83 2.42
CA PRO A 388 -9.53 12.21 3.80
C PRO A 388 -8.91 11.24 4.82
N ASN A 389 -8.54 11.77 5.99
CA ASN A 389 -8.22 10.95 7.15
C ASN A 389 -9.47 10.19 7.64
N ASP A 390 -9.28 9.12 8.42
CA ASP A 390 -10.37 8.31 8.97
C ASP A 390 -11.33 7.72 7.92
N LEU A 391 -10.87 7.56 6.68
CA LEU A 391 -11.64 7.02 5.56
C LEU A 391 -11.59 5.49 5.48
N PHE A 392 -10.55 4.86 6.00
CA PHE A 392 -10.36 3.41 6.00
C PHE A 392 -10.79 2.77 7.32
N TYR A 393 -11.16 1.48 7.27
CA TYR A 393 -11.65 0.76 8.45
C TYR A 393 -10.55 0.48 9.49
N ASN A 394 -9.31 0.31 9.04
CA ASN A 394 -8.16 -0.12 9.86
C ASN A 394 -7.12 0.96 10.13
N THR A 395 -7.22 2.11 9.51
CA THR A 395 -6.25 3.19 9.69
C THR A 395 -6.91 4.56 9.63
N GLY A 396 -6.41 5.48 10.47
CA GLY A 396 -6.80 6.89 10.44
C GLY A 396 -5.80 7.80 9.70
N ILE A 397 -4.73 7.24 9.10
CA ILE A 397 -3.71 8.02 8.42
C ILE A 397 -4.17 8.52 7.05
N ALA A 398 -3.55 9.60 6.58
CA ALA A 398 -3.71 10.05 5.20
C ALA A 398 -3.20 8.99 4.22
N THR A 399 -4.00 8.71 3.20
CA THR A 399 -3.68 7.84 2.09
C THR A 399 -3.79 8.59 0.78
N TYR A 400 -3.14 8.06 -0.25
CA TYR A 400 -3.02 8.71 -1.54
C TYR A 400 -3.34 7.73 -2.66
N ILE A 401 -4.15 8.15 -3.62
CA ILE A 401 -4.30 7.42 -4.89
C ILE A 401 -3.24 7.94 -5.85
N TRP A 402 -2.38 7.05 -6.32
CA TRP A 402 -1.42 7.35 -7.38
C TRP A 402 -2.02 6.90 -8.70
N ILE A 403 -2.09 7.83 -9.66
CA ILE A 403 -2.55 7.55 -11.03
C ILE A 403 -1.32 7.51 -11.92
N VAL A 404 -1.11 6.36 -12.54
CA VAL A 404 -0.05 6.12 -13.52
C VAL A 404 -0.70 5.91 -14.89
N SER A 405 -0.15 6.53 -15.92
CA SER A 405 -0.58 6.40 -17.31
C SER A 405 0.66 6.33 -18.20
N LYS A 406 0.79 5.31 -19.02
CA LYS A 406 1.88 5.22 -19.99
C LYS A 406 1.65 6.09 -21.23
N ASP A 407 0.39 6.45 -21.50
CA ASP A 407 0.03 7.37 -22.61
C ASP A 407 -0.78 8.56 -22.07
N LYS A 408 -0.08 9.57 -21.61
CA LYS A 408 -0.70 10.83 -21.18
C LYS A 408 -1.18 11.65 -22.38
N THR A 409 -2.32 12.29 -22.22
CA THR A 409 -2.81 13.28 -23.20
C THR A 409 -1.81 14.42 -23.36
N PRO A 410 -1.76 15.09 -24.54
CA PRO A 410 -0.80 16.19 -24.77
C PRO A 410 -0.84 17.30 -23.71
N LYS A 411 -2.02 17.58 -23.14
CA LYS A 411 -2.18 18.58 -22.07
C LYS A 411 -1.46 18.20 -20.78
N ARG A 412 -1.30 16.88 -20.51
CA ARG A 412 -0.75 16.32 -19.26
C ARG A 412 0.73 15.94 -19.37
N ARG A 413 1.28 15.86 -20.60
CA ARG A 413 2.68 15.47 -20.81
C ARG A 413 3.65 16.42 -20.10
N GLY A 414 4.67 15.85 -19.46
CA GLY A 414 5.69 16.58 -18.68
C GLY A 414 5.17 17.18 -17.37
N LYS A 415 3.96 16.84 -16.96
CA LYS A 415 3.29 17.41 -15.77
C LYS A 415 2.70 16.31 -14.87
N VAL A 416 2.56 16.66 -13.59
CA VAL A 416 1.85 15.85 -12.59
C VAL A 416 0.80 16.72 -11.91
N GLN A 417 -0.40 16.18 -11.77
CA GLN A 417 -1.47 16.84 -11.03
C GLN A 417 -1.47 16.36 -9.58
N LEU A 418 -1.35 17.29 -8.64
CA LEU A 418 -1.57 17.03 -7.21
C LEU A 418 -2.98 17.49 -6.84
N ILE A 419 -3.75 16.64 -6.16
CA ILE A 419 -5.11 16.96 -5.73
C ILE A 419 -5.22 16.68 -4.23
N ASP A 420 -5.48 17.73 -3.45
CA ASP A 420 -5.81 17.60 -2.05
C ASP A 420 -7.34 17.49 -1.90
N ALA A 421 -7.82 16.28 -1.63
CA ALA A 421 -9.20 16.00 -1.27
C ALA A 421 -9.36 15.69 0.23
N GLY A 422 -8.37 16.05 1.05
CA GLY A 422 -8.38 15.79 2.49
C GLY A 422 -9.58 16.39 3.24
N GLN A 423 -10.23 17.42 2.68
CA GLN A 423 -11.45 18.03 3.21
C GLN A 423 -12.70 17.71 2.37
N CYS A 424 -12.60 16.72 1.46
CA CYS A 424 -13.70 16.32 0.57
C CYS A 424 -14.41 15.07 1.10
N TYR A 425 -15.18 15.23 2.16
CA TYR A 425 -15.90 14.14 2.82
C TYR A 425 -17.15 14.61 3.54
N GLU A 426 -18.01 13.66 3.89
CA GLU A 426 -19.10 13.85 4.84
C GLU A 426 -18.89 12.94 6.07
N LYS A 427 -19.29 13.44 7.26
CA LYS A 427 -19.20 12.68 8.50
C LYS A 427 -20.27 11.60 8.56
N ARG A 428 -19.89 10.38 8.88
CA ARG A 428 -20.82 9.30 9.09
C ARG A 428 -21.59 9.46 10.41
N ARG A 429 -22.85 9.11 10.40
CA ARG A 429 -23.68 9.10 11.63
C ARG A 429 -23.21 8.03 12.64
N LYS A 430 -22.65 6.93 12.15
CA LYS A 430 -22.10 5.83 12.95
C LYS A 430 -20.75 5.41 12.33
N SER A 431 -19.71 5.39 13.16
CA SER A 431 -18.39 4.89 12.74
C SER A 431 -18.43 3.39 12.46
N LEU A 432 -17.55 2.95 11.56
CA LEU A 432 -17.29 1.55 11.25
C LEU A 432 -15.78 1.30 11.44
N GLY A 433 -15.40 0.75 12.60
CA GLY A 433 -14.00 0.73 12.98
C GLY A 433 -13.41 2.15 13.02
N ASN A 434 -12.28 2.36 12.37
CA ASN A 434 -11.66 3.69 12.22
C ASN A 434 -12.33 4.57 11.16
N LYS A 435 -13.19 4.02 10.30
CA LYS A 435 -13.89 4.80 9.26
C LYS A 435 -14.97 5.68 9.89
N ARG A 436 -14.71 6.98 9.98
CA ARG A 436 -15.60 8.02 10.56
C ARG A 436 -16.20 8.93 9.50
N VAL A 437 -15.61 8.92 8.31
CA VAL A 437 -16.00 9.75 7.17
C VAL A 437 -16.28 8.88 5.94
N GLU A 438 -16.98 9.46 4.97
CA GLU A 438 -17.25 8.81 3.68
C GLU A 438 -17.16 9.82 2.53
N ILE A 439 -16.78 9.31 1.36
CA ILE A 439 -16.82 10.05 0.10
C ILE A 439 -18.18 9.79 -0.53
N THR A 440 -19.09 10.74 -0.38
CA THR A 440 -20.42 10.69 -1.01
C THR A 440 -20.31 10.88 -2.53
N ASP A 441 -21.39 10.62 -3.29
CA ASP A 441 -21.41 10.88 -4.73
C ASP A 441 -21.04 12.32 -5.07
N ARG A 442 -21.54 13.28 -4.28
CA ARG A 442 -21.18 14.70 -4.40
C ARG A 442 -19.68 14.93 -4.24
N CYS A 443 -19.05 14.34 -3.22
CA CYS A 443 -17.60 14.43 -3.02
C CYS A 443 -16.84 13.80 -4.19
N ARG A 444 -17.28 12.62 -4.65
CA ARG A 444 -16.68 11.91 -5.78
C ARG A 444 -16.71 12.75 -7.05
N GLU A 445 -17.87 13.35 -7.38
CA GLU A 445 -18.02 14.22 -8.55
C GLU A 445 -17.04 15.41 -8.51
N LEU A 446 -16.81 16.03 -7.35
CA LEU A 446 -15.86 17.13 -7.20
C LEU A 446 -14.42 16.68 -7.43
N ILE A 447 -14.01 15.52 -6.86
CA ILE A 447 -12.68 14.96 -7.07
C ILE A 447 -12.44 14.64 -8.54
N VAL A 448 -13.39 13.93 -9.18
CA VAL A 448 -13.31 13.56 -10.60
C VAL A 448 -13.30 14.79 -11.49
N LYS A 449 -14.11 15.81 -11.16
CA LYS A 449 -14.12 17.10 -11.87
C LYS A 449 -12.75 17.78 -11.79
N ALA A 450 -12.16 17.90 -10.60
CA ALA A 450 -10.84 18.50 -10.41
C ALA A 450 -9.78 17.77 -11.27
N TYR A 451 -9.84 16.43 -11.30
CA TYR A 451 -8.94 15.62 -12.12
C TYR A 451 -9.12 15.89 -13.62
N LYS A 452 -10.36 15.88 -14.13
CA LYS A 452 -10.68 16.08 -15.56
C LYS A 452 -10.33 17.48 -16.07
N GLU A 453 -10.62 18.52 -15.29
CA GLU A 453 -10.37 19.91 -15.67
C GLU A 453 -8.87 20.20 -15.80
N PHE A 454 -8.02 19.49 -15.08
CA PHE A 454 -6.56 19.63 -15.12
C PHE A 454 -6.12 21.11 -15.04
N ALA A 455 -6.43 21.74 -13.92
CA ALA A 455 -6.16 23.15 -13.68
C ALA A 455 -5.66 23.41 -12.24
N ASN A 456 -4.92 24.51 -12.06
CA ASN A 456 -4.67 25.04 -10.72
C ASN A 456 -5.96 25.70 -10.24
N GLN A 457 -6.62 25.08 -9.27
CA GLN A 457 -7.93 25.55 -8.82
C GLN A 457 -8.23 25.08 -7.40
N GLU A 458 -9.16 25.76 -6.78
CA GLU A 458 -9.82 25.40 -5.55
C GLU A 458 -11.31 25.29 -5.83
N ILE A 459 -11.91 24.14 -5.55
CA ILE A 459 -13.34 23.89 -5.73
C ILE A 459 -13.94 23.75 -4.34
N GLU A 460 -14.89 24.63 -4.02
CA GLU A 460 -15.62 24.61 -2.74
C GLU A 460 -17.09 24.34 -3.00
N ASP A 461 -17.70 23.51 -2.16
CA ASP A 461 -19.13 23.26 -2.13
C ASP A 461 -19.58 23.09 -0.66
N GLY A 462 -19.94 24.21 -0.02
CA GLY A 462 -20.23 24.27 1.41
C GLY A 462 -18.97 24.05 2.25
N GLU A 463 -18.97 23.00 3.07
CA GLU A 463 -17.80 22.61 3.88
C GLU A 463 -16.83 21.69 3.15
N ILE A 464 -17.20 21.23 1.96
CA ILE A 464 -16.41 20.29 1.14
C ILE A 464 -15.48 21.11 0.26
N ARG A 465 -14.20 20.71 0.21
CA ARG A 465 -13.17 21.38 -0.60
C ARG A 465 -12.24 20.40 -1.27
N VAL A 466 -11.87 20.73 -2.52
CA VAL A 466 -10.83 20.05 -3.30
C VAL A 466 -9.88 21.08 -3.89
N ASP A 467 -8.59 20.94 -3.60
CA ASP A 467 -7.53 21.78 -4.17
C ASP A 467 -6.76 21.00 -5.24
N SER A 468 -6.46 21.63 -6.37
CA SER A 468 -5.67 21.04 -7.45
C SER A 468 -4.49 21.94 -7.81
N ARG A 469 -3.30 21.37 -7.99
CA ARG A 469 -2.07 22.02 -8.43
C ARG A 469 -1.43 21.20 -9.54
N ILE A 470 -1.03 21.90 -10.61
CA ILE A 470 -0.28 21.30 -11.71
C ILE A 470 1.19 21.67 -11.54
N LYS A 471 2.04 20.65 -11.55
CA LYS A 471 3.49 20.80 -11.37
C LYS A 471 4.20 20.21 -12.58
N ASP A 472 5.31 20.80 -12.97
CA ASP A 472 6.22 20.17 -13.94
C ASP A 472 6.95 18.99 -13.27
N VAL A 473 7.28 17.97 -14.04
CA VAL A 473 8.05 16.81 -13.56
C VAL A 473 9.36 17.25 -12.88
N GLU A 474 10.02 18.30 -13.42
CA GLU A 474 11.27 18.85 -12.89
C GLU A 474 11.11 19.50 -11.50
N ASP A 475 9.90 19.90 -11.08
CA ASP A 475 9.66 20.50 -9.75
C ASP A 475 9.86 19.48 -8.61
N PHE A 476 9.87 18.20 -8.93
CA PHE A 476 10.10 17.10 -7.99
C PHE A 476 11.54 16.61 -7.94
N LYS A 477 12.40 17.13 -8.84
CA LYS A 477 13.81 16.77 -8.96
C LYS A 477 14.67 17.74 -8.16
N TYR A 478 15.70 17.23 -7.50
CA TYR A 478 16.66 18.05 -6.77
C TYR A 478 18.08 17.48 -6.86
N ARG A 479 19.05 18.35 -6.56
CA ARG A 479 20.44 17.97 -6.35
C ARG A 479 20.73 17.94 -4.85
N LYS A 480 21.35 16.87 -4.38
CA LYS A 480 21.96 16.82 -3.06
C LYS A 480 23.45 17.07 -3.24
N VAL A 481 23.89 18.25 -2.86
CA VAL A 481 25.28 18.70 -2.98
C VAL A 481 25.94 18.57 -1.61
N PHE A 482 27.08 17.91 -1.57
CA PHE A 482 27.87 17.79 -0.34
C PHE A 482 28.83 18.95 -0.24
N THR A 483 28.82 19.66 0.88
CA THR A 483 29.70 20.76 1.19
C THR A 483 30.78 20.35 2.19
N TYR A 484 31.96 20.79 1.95
CA TYR A 484 33.15 20.50 2.75
C TYR A 484 33.74 21.77 3.28
N ARG A 485 34.40 21.69 4.45
CA ARG A 485 35.21 22.76 5.02
C ARG A 485 36.59 22.21 5.39
N PRO A 486 37.64 23.06 5.38
CA PRO A 486 39.01 22.61 5.63
C PRO A 486 39.19 22.17 7.09
N LEU A 487 39.87 21.04 7.25
CA LEU A 487 40.31 20.54 8.54
C LEU A 487 41.39 21.48 9.11
N ARG A 488 41.25 21.89 10.37
CA ARG A 488 42.19 22.78 11.07
C ARG A 488 42.61 22.08 12.37
N LEU A 489 43.87 21.74 12.48
CA LEU A 489 44.39 20.97 13.60
C LEU A 489 45.53 21.70 14.29
N GLU A 490 45.54 21.59 15.61
CA GLU A 490 46.59 21.99 16.52
C GLU A 490 47.26 20.75 17.11
N TYR A 491 48.58 20.76 17.16
CA TYR A 491 49.42 19.74 17.79
C TYR A 491 50.20 20.40 18.95
N ALA A 492 49.56 20.49 20.13
CA ALA A 492 50.10 21.16 21.30
C ALA A 492 50.87 20.20 22.21
N VAL A 493 50.42 18.98 22.36
CA VAL A 493 51.02 17.94 23.21
C VAL A 493 51.13 16.66 22.40
N ILE A 494 52.37 16.24 22.09
CA ILE A 494 52.63 15.08 21.26
C ILE A 494 53.22 13.98 22.17
N GLN A 495 52.35 13.36 22.96
CA GLN A 495 52.71 12.24 23.84
C GLN A 495 51.93 10.99 23.42
N PHE A 496 52.59 9.84 23.50
CA PHE A 496 51.94 8.57 23.23
C PHE A 496 50.97 8.21 24.37
N ASP A 497 49.74 8.00 24.01
CA ASP A 497 48.67 7.60 24.93
C ASP A 497 48.34 6.11 24.75
N GLU A 498 48.64 5.29 25.74
CA GLU A 498 48.38 3.86 25.69
C GLU A 498 46.90 3.51 25.68
N GLN A 499 46.05 4.30 26.30
CA GLN A 499 44.58 4.06 26.31
C GLN A 499 43.98 4.31 24.91
N ARG A 500 44.40 5.37 24.25
CA ARG A 500 43.96 5.68 22.86
C ARG A 500 44.52 4.68 21.84
N ALA A 501 45.66 4.06 22.12
CA ALA A 501 46.29 3.06 21.27
C ALA A 501 45.74 1.63 21.51
N ALA A 502 44.84 1.45 22.49
CA ALA A 502 44.28 0.14 22.83
C ALA A 502 43.49 -0.44 21.61
N GLY A 503 43.82 -1.64 21.19
CA GLY A 503 43.20 -2.31 20.03
C GLY A 503 43.82 -1.97 18.67
N MET A 504 44.82 -1.07 18.60
CA MET A 504 45.51 -0.75 17.35
C MET A 504 46.55 -1.85 16.98
N LYS A 505 46.92 -1.91 15.70
CA LYS A 505 47.89 -2.88 15.20
C LYS A 505 49.31 -2.51 15.65
N GLY A 506 50.16 -3.51 15.96
CA GLY A 506 51.52 -3.30 16.41
C GLY A 506 52.37 -2.31 15.57
N PRO A 507 52.38 -2.36 14.24
CA PRO A 507 53.08 -1.40 13.39
C PRO A 507 52.57 0.04 13.55
N ASP A 508 51.29 0.24 13.82
CA ASP A 508 50.70 1.58 14.01
C ASP A 508 51.11 2.15 15.38
N ILE A 509 51.10 1.30 16.40
CA ILE A 509 51.61 1.66 17.74
C ILE A 509 53.09 2.05 17.66
N ALA A 510 53.90 1.27 16.93
CA ALA A 510 55.31 1.58 16.76
C ALA A 510 55.52 2.94 16.07
N LEU A 511 54.80 3.22 15.01
CA LEU A 511 54.84 4.51 14.30
C LEU A 511 54.42 5.67 15.23
N LEU A 512 53.36 5.52 16.01
CA LEU A 512 52.91 6.56 16.94
C LEU A 512 53.97 6.81 18.06
N LYS A 513 54.61 5.78 18.60
CA LYS A 513 55.70 5.92 19.56
C LYS A 513 56.92 6.63 18.95
N ASP A 514 57.30 6.32 17.69
CA ASP A 514 58.36 6.99 16.96
C ASP A 514 58.07 8.47 16.75
N ILE A 515 56.82 8.81 16.38
CA ILE A 515 56.35 10.19 16.29
C ILE A 515 56.48 10.92 17.63
N ALA A 516 55.99 10.35 18.73
CA ALA A 516 56.09 10.97 20.04
C ALA A 516 57.56 11.22 20.46
N SER A 517 58.44 10.25 20.18
CA SER A 517 59.87 10.36 20.46
C SER A 517 60.57 11.44 19.62
N SER A 518 60.12 11.67 18.40
CA SER A 518 60.67 12.67 17.47
C SER A 518 60.26 14.12 17.77
N CYS A 519 59.29 14.32 18.68
CA CYS A 519 58.71 15.62 19.02
C CYS A 519 58.97 16.08 20.46
N THR A 520 59.89 15.48 21.18
CA THR A 520 60.17 15.77 22.61
C THR A 520 60.63 17.19 22.89
N ASP A 521 61.27 17.86 21.93
CA ASP A 521 61.87 19.20 22.10
C ASP A 521 60.93 20.34 21.66
N TYR A 522 59.70 20.00 21.23
CA TYR A 522 58.76 21.01 20.71
C TYR A 522 57.93 21.62 21.84
N ARG A 523 57.97 22.98 21.93
CA ARG A 523 57.33 23.70 23.06
C ARG A 523 56.15 24.59 22.62
N GLU A 524 55.97 24.82 21.34
CA GLU A 524 54.86 25.63 20.80
C GLU A 524 53.91 24.81 19.99
N PRO A 525 52.61 25.12 19.99
CA PRO A 525 51.63 24.43 19.16
C PRO A 525 51.93 24.54 17.68
N MET A 526 51.96 23.41 16.96
CA MET A 526 52.11 23.34 15.50
C MET A 526 50.77 23.22 14.78
N ASN A 527 50.62 23.78 13.60
CA ASN A 527 49.56 23.42 12.66
C ASN A 527 49.90 22.10 11.91
N ASP A 528 48.97 21.59 11.14
CA ASP A 528 49.12 20.30 10.44
C ASP A 528 50.31 20.26 9.49
N TYR A 529 50.51 21.31 8.69
CA TYR A 529 51.63 21.41 7.75
C TYR A 529 52.99 21.44 8.48
N GLU A 530 53.09 22.20 9.56
CA GLU A 530 54.30 22.32 10.38
C GLU A 530 54.64 20.99 11.06
N PHE A 531 53.64 20.33 11.64
CA PHE A 531 53.80 19.04 12.27
C PHE A 531 54.35 17.98 11.32
N PHE A 532 53.67 17.77 10.17
CA PHE A 532 54.15 16.78 9.21
C PHE A 532 55.49 17.20 8.53
N SER A 533 55.75 18.47 8.38
CA SER A 533 57.07 18.98 7.90
C SER A 533 58.16 18.70 8.91
N HIS A 534 57.86 18.80 10.22
CA HIS A 534 58.77 18.42 11.28
C HIS A 534 59.05 16.91 11.23
N LEU A 535 58.05 16.05 11.17
CA LEU A 535 58.21 14.60 11.02
C LEU A 535 59.09 14.20 9.85
N LYS A 536 58.92 14.89 8.70
CA LYS A 536 59.72 14.68 7.50
C LYS A 536 61.19 15.06 7.74
N LYS A 537 61.49 16.16 8.44
CA LYS A 537 62.85 16.57 8.83
C LYS A 537 63.50 15.57 9.78
N GLN A 538 62.70 14.98 10.69
CA GLN A 538 63.15 13.92 11.63
C GLN A 538 63.24 12.55 10.93
N LYS A 539 63.01 12.43 9.65
CA LYS A 539 63.02 11.21 8.82
C LYS A 539 62.01 10.13 9.29
N VAL A 540 60.97 10.53 10.01
CA VAL A 540 59.86 9.64 10.34
C VAL A 540 59.03 9.39 9.07
N LYS A 541 58.92 8.11 8.67
CA LYS A 541 58.20 7.74 7.44
C LYS A 541 56.66 7.72 7.68
N THR A 542 55.99 8.74 7.24
CA THR A 542 54.53 8.82 7.30
C THR A 542 53.93 8.49 5.93
N ALA A 543 53.45 7.27 5.76
CA ALA A 543 52.73 6.89 4.53
C ALA A 543 51.38 7.62 4.45
N GLN A 544 50.93 7.97 3.23
CA GLN A 544 49.65 8.69 3.01
C GLN A 544 48.46 7.98 3.68
N GLY A 545 48.39 6.65 3.61
CA GLY A 545 47.33 5.86 4.27
C GLY A 545 47.34 5.87 5.81
N LYS A 546 48.39 6.48 6.46
CA LYS A 546 48.47 6.65 7.90
C LYS A 546 48.19 8.07 8.38
N VAL A 547 48.07 9.03 7.46
CA VAL A 547 47.87 10.46 7.78
C VAL A 547 46.62 10.65 8.64
N ALA A 548 45.48 10.06 8.24
CA ALA A 548 44.23 10.19 8.98
C ALA A 548 44.35 9.63 10.41
N MET A 549 45.00 8.49 10.60
CA MET A 549 45.24 7.89 11.91
C MET A 549 46.12 8.82 12.80
N ILE A 550 47.20 9.38 12.24
CA ILE A 550 48.11 10.28 12.97
C ILE A 550 47.36 11.56 13.37
N ARG A 551 46.58 12.16 12.43
CA ARG A 551 45.75 13.34 12.71
C ARG A 551 44.77 13.07 13.84
N ASN A 552 44.07 11.97 13.78
CA ASN A 552 43.10 11.59 14.81
C ASN A 552 43.76 11.30 16.16
N PHE A 553 45.00 10.81 16.18
CA PHE A 553 45.67 10.46 17.41
C PHE A 553 46.30 11.68 18.14
N TYR A 554 46.95 12.56 17.41
CA TYR A 554 47.68 13.69 17.96
C TYR A 554 47.05 15.06 17.75
N GLY A 555 46.28 15.23 16.67
CA GLY A 555 45.65 16.51 16.32
C GLY A 555 44.45 16.80 17.20
N LYS A 556 44.30 18.06 17.58
CA LYS A 556 43.07 18.61 18.18
C LYS A 556 42.53 19.67 17.26
N ARG A 557 41.23 19.62 16.97
CA ARG A 557 40.58 20.67 16.15
C ARG A 557 40.71 22.03 16.80
N ASN A 558 41.19 22.98 16.02
CA ASN A 558 41.30 24.38 16.41
C ASN A 558 41.03 25.30 15.20
N PRO A 559 39.87 25.98 15.17
CA PRO A 559 39.50 26.89 14.04
C PRO A 559 40.49 28.03 13.78
N ALA A 560 41.32 28.40 14.74
CA ALA A 560 42.32 29.44 14.62
C ALA A 560 43.58 29.00 13.84
N MET A 561 43.74 27.68 13.64
CA MET A 561 44.90 27.13 12.93
C MET A 561 44.69 27.21 11.39
N PRO A 562 45.80 27.30 10.62
CA PRO A 562 45.77 27.14 9.18
C PRO A 562 45.17 25.80 8.72
N GLU A 563 44.68 25.78 7.47
CA GLU A 563 44.10 24.64 6.83
C GLU A 563 45.08 23.46 6.68
N ALA A 564 44.64 22.26 6.94
CA ALA A 564 45.34 21.02 6.62
C ALA A 564 45.20 20.69 5.11
N TYR A 565 46.24 20.08 4.53
CA TYR A 565 46.23 19.69 3.10
C TYR A 565 46.01 18.17 2.98
N VAL A 566 45.39 17.68 1.85
CA VAL A 566 45.20 16.27 1.58
C VAL A 566 46.53 15.49 1.74
N LYS A 567 47.60 15.99 1.11
CA LYS A 567 49.00 15.54 1.42
C LYS A 567 49.62 16.59 2.36
N PRO A 568 49.87 16.27 3.63
CA PRO A 568 50.15 17.29 4.63
C PRO A 568 51.26 18.28 4.33
N THR A 569 52.29 17.87 3.57
CA THR A 569 53.44 18.73 3.19
C THR A 569 53.36 19.24 1.74
N ASP A 570 52.27 19.06 1.05
CA ASP A 570 52.04 19.47 -0.33
C ASP A 570 50.81 20.39 -0.44
N LYS A 571 51.02 21.68 -0.47
CA LYS A 571 49.95 22.68 -0.55
C LYS A 571 49.19 22.62 -1.84
N SER A 572 49.73 22.03 -2.91
CA SER A 572 49.05 21.87 -4.19
C SER A 572 48.01 20.71 -4.19
N SER A 573 48.00 19.89 -3.16
CA SER A 573 47.12 18.72 -3.04
C SER A 573 45.67 19.08 -2.67
N GLY A 574 45.35 20.34 -2.44
CA GLY A 574 44.06 20.78 -1.96
C GLY A 574 43.88 20.62 -0.45
N TYR A 575 42.84 21.23 0.09
CA TYR A 575 42.53 21.13 1.53
C TYR A 575 41.98 19.78 1.90
N ALA A 576 42.38 19.28 3.07
CA ALA A 576 41.81 18.07 3.68
C ALA A 576 40.41 18.42 4.23
N PRO A 577 39.37 17.67 3.89
CA PRO A 577 38.04 17.92 4.43
C PRO A 577 37.94 17.55 5.91
N ASP A 578 37.25 18.38 6.70
CA ASP A 578 36.87 18.04 8.05
C ASP A 578 35.57 17.23 8.05
N SER A 579 35.62 15.99 8.48
CA SER A 579 34.46 15.07 8.51
C SER A 579 33.35 15.53 9.46
N GLU A 580 33.65 16.35 10.47
CA GLU A 580 32.64 16.88 11.41
C GLU A 580 31.93 18.13 10.86
N LEU A 581 32.54 18.79 9.86
CA LEU A 581 31.98 19.96 9.20
C LEU A 581 31.47 19.65 7.79
N LYS A 582 31.42 18.36 7.43
CA LYS A 582 30.75 17.92 6.21
C LYS A 582 29.24 18.12 6.36
N ASP A 583 28.63 18.79 5.41
CA ASP A 583 27.19 19.02 5.35
C ASP A 583 26.64 18.73 3.95
N SER A 584 25.34 18.85 3.76
CA SER A 584 24.73 18.69 2.44
C SER A 584 23.53 19.61 2.27
N GLU A 585 23.42 20.16 1.07
CA GLU A 585 22.32 21.05 0.68
C GLU A 585 21.40 20.37 -0.33
N ILE A 586 20.10 20.59 -0.17
CA ILE A 586 19.07 20.17 -1.12
C ILE A 586 18.73 21.35 -2.02
N ILE A 587 19.16 21.28 -3.27
CA ILE A 587 19.01 22.36 -4.25
C ILE A 587 17.96 21.95 -5.28
N PRO A 588 16.84 22.70 -5.45
CA PRO A 588 15.84 22.41 -6.47
C PRO A 588 16.49 22.35 -7.87
N TRP A 589 16.00 21.45 -8.72
CA TRP A 589 16.60 21.21 -10.04
C TRP A 589 16.71 22.47 -10.92
N LYS A 590 15.66 23.32 -10.87
CA LYS A 590 15.59 24.57 -11.65
C LYS A 590 16.45 25.73 -11.09
N THR A 591 17.14 25.50 -9.96
CA THR A 591 18.01 26.48 -9.31
C THR A 591 19.48 26.21 -9.67
N ASP A 592 20.24 27.25 -9.99
CA ASP A 592 21.68 27.13 -10.21
C ASP A 592 22.40 26.78 -8.89
N PRO A 593 23.22 25.71 -8.84
CA PRO A 593 23.88 25.30 -7.61
C PRO A 593 24.86 26.33 -7.06
N ASP A 594 25.63 27.00 -7.92
CA ASP A 594 26.63 27.98 -7.49
C ASP A 594 25.95 29.21 -6.89
N GLU A 595 24.92 29.76 -7.56
CA GLU A 595 24.13 30.89 -7.04
C GLU A 595 23.48 30.53 -5.69
N PHE A 596 22.92 29.31 -5.58
CA PHE A 596 22.30 28.86 -4.34
C PHE A 596 23.31 28.77 -3.19
N LEU A 597 24.47 28.13 -3.43
CA LEU A 597 25.48 27.91 -2.41
C LEU A 597 26.15 29.23 -1.98
N GLU A 598 26.38 30.13 -2.92
CA GLU A 598 26.91 31.49 -2.61
C GLU A 598 25.93 32.31 -1.74
N ALA A 599 24.63 32.20 -2.00
CA ALA A 599 23.62 32.94 -1.25
C ALA A 599 23.32 32.32 0.12
N ASN A 600 23.28 30.98 0.24
CA ASN A 600 22.76 30.29 1.42
C ASN A 600 23.85 29.63 2.31
N VAL A 601 25.03 29.29 1.75
CA VAL A 601 26.11 28.62 2.48
C VAL A 601 27.26 29.53 2.77
N ARG A 602 27.71 30.33 1.78
CA ARG A 602 28.88 31.22 1.90
C ARG A 602 28.83 32.19 3.10
N PRO A 603 27.68 32.80 3.44
CA PRO A 603 27.59 33.70 4.59
C PRO A 603 27.92 33.05 5.95
N TYR A 604 27.68 31.72 6.05
CA TYR A 604 27.88 30.95 7.29
C TYR A 604 29.14 30.10 7.28
N ALA A 605 29.62 29.73 6.09
CA ALA A 605 30.78 28.88 5.86
C ALA A 605 31.63 29.46 4.72
N PRO A 606 32.35 30.60 4.92
CA PRO A 606 33.05 31.32 3.85
C PRO A 606 34.18 30.52 3.19
N ASP A 607 34.67 29.47 3.85
CA ASP A 607 35.75 28.59 3.41
C ASP A 607 35.24 27.24 2.84
N PHE A 608 33.93 27.12 2.55
CA PHE A 608 33.37 25.88 1.99
C PHE A 608 33.81 25.69 0.51
N TRP A 609 33.81 24.44 0.10
CA TRP A 609 33.82 24.00 -1.30
C TRP A 609 32.91 22.79 -1.47
N TYR A 610 32.60 22.45 -2.70
CA TYR A 610 31.91 21.19 -3.05
C TYR A 610 32.57 20.56 -4.27
N ASP A 611 32.26 19.26 -4.51
CA ASP A 611 32.68 18.50 -5.68
C ASP A 611 31.42 18.10 -6.46
N GLU A 612 31.28 18.65 -7.67
CA GLU A 612 30.13 18.39 -8.53
C GLU A 612 29.97 16.89 -8.84
N SER A 613 31.09 16.14 -8.93
CA SER A 613 31.08 14.69 -9.20
C SER A 613 30.49 13.86 -8.08
N GLU A 614 30.40 14.38 -6.85
CA GLU A 614 29.76 13.75 -5.70
C GLU A 614 28.25 14.11 -5.56
N THR A 615 27.77 15.04 -6.38
CA THR A 615 26.37 15.49 -6.37
C THR A 615 25.46 14.33 -6.74
N LYS A 616 24.44 14.10 -5.90
CA LYS A 616 23.43 13.08 -6.14
C LYS A 616 22.13 13.71 -6.61
N ILE A 617 21.46 13.06 -7.56
CA ILE A 617 20.12 13.43 -8.00
C ILE A 617 19.11 12.69 -7.14
N GLY A 618 18.11 13.41 -6.65
CA GLY A 618 17.00 12.87 -5.88
C GLY A 618 15.67 13.36 -6.42
N TYR A 619 14.60 12.64 -5.99
CA TYR A 619 13.23 12.94 -6.35
C TYR A 619 12.36 12.88 -5.09
N GLU A 620 11.57 13.92 -4.87
CA GLU A 620 10.65 14.05 -3.74
C GLU A 620 9.37 14.73 -4.20
N ILE A 621 8.23 14.28 -3.71
CA ILE A 621 6.93 14.89 -3.97
C ILE A 621 6.47 15.59 -2.69
N PRO A 622 6.77 16.88 -2.52
CA PRO A 622 6.52 17.60 -1.27
C PRO A 622 5.04 17.99 -1.14
N PHE A 623 4.15 16.99 -1.17
CA PHE A 623 2.71 17.16 -1.25
C PHE A 623 2.17 18.10 -0.17
N THR A 624 2.53 17.88 1.08
CA THR A 624 2.06 18.72 2.20
C THR A 624 2.50 20.17 2.06
N ARG A 625 3.70 20.43 1.54
CA ARG A 625 4.22 21.78 1.31
C ARG A 625 3.44 22.52 0.23
N GLU A 626 3.01 21.83 -0.81
CA GLU A 626 2.26 22.42 -1.93
C GLU A 626 0.85 22.91 -1.52
N PHE A 627 0.26 22.26 -0.51
CA PHE A 627 -1.07 22.61 0.01
C PHE A 627 -1.04 23.22 1.41
N TYR A 628 0.18 23.52 1.91
CA TYR A 628 0.31 24.13 3.23
C TYR A 628 -0.35 25.49 3.27
N ARG A 629 -1.26 25.69 4.25
CA ARG A 629 -1.89 26.95 4.56
C ARG A 629 -1.52 27.35 5.98
N TYR A 630 -0.84 28.47 6.10
CA TYR A 630 -0.57 29.02 7.42
C TYR A 630 -1.88 29.45 8.09
N THR A 631 -2.22 28.78 9.16
CA THR A 631 -3.32 29.21 10.05
C THR A 631 -2.70 29.86 11.27
N ALA A 632 -2.91 31.15 11.43
CA ALA A 632 -2.42 31.84 12.62
C ALA A 632 -3.01 31.19 13.88
N PRO A 633 -2.20 30.89 14.89
CA PRO A 633 -2.72 30.36 16.14
C PRO A 633 -3.71 31.37 16.74
N ARG A 634 -4.79 30.86 17.31
CA ARG A 634 -5.77 31.71 17.99
C ARG A 634 -5.08 32.55 19.08
N PRO A 635 -5.40 33.81 19.23
CA PRO A 635 -4.88 34.63 20.32
C PRO A 635 -5.08 33.96 21.68
N ALA A 636 -4.09 34.03 22.57
CA ALA A 636 -4.16 33.39 23.88
C ALA A 636 -5.42 33.81 24.65
N ALA A 637 -5.85 35.07 24.50
CA ALA A 637 -7.07 35.59 25.11
C ALA A 637 -8.33 34.82 24.68
N GLU A 638 -8.48 34.50 23.38
CA GLU A 638 -9.61 33.71 22.86
C GLU A 638 -9.59 32.27 23.40
N ILE A 639 -8.40 31.70 23.51
CA ILE A 639 -8.22 30.34 24.05
C ILE A 639 -8.66 30.32 25.52
N PHE A 640 -8.24 31.32 26.33
CA PHE A 640 -8.63 31.44 27.73
C PHE A 640 -10.13 31.65 27.90
N GLU A 641 -10.76 32.51 27.08
CA GLU A 641 -12.20 32.68 27.08
C GLU A 641 -12.96 31.40 26.77
N HIS A 642 -12.47 30.65 25.79
CA HIS A 642 -13.05 29.34 25.46
C HIS A 642 -12.90 28.33 26.60
N PHE A 643 -11.74 28.25 27.24
CA PHE A 643 -11.57 27.42 28.45
C PHE A 643 -12.52 27.82 29.57
N ARG A 644 -12.72 29.12 29.80
CA ARG A 644 -13.65 29.60 30.80
C ARG A 644 -15.09 29.19 30.49
N SER A 645 -15.53 29.36 29.24
CA SER A 645 -16.88 28.97 28.81
C SER A 645 -17.13 27.47 28.92
N LEU A 646 -16.10 26.63 28.63
CA LEU A 646 -16.19 25.19 28.82
C LEU A 646 -16.28 24.79 30.29
N GLY A 647 -15.54 25.47 31.19
CA GLY A 647 -15.62 25.25 32.62
C GLY A 647 -16.99 25.65 33.22
N GLU A 648 -17.57 26.75 32.75
CA GLU A 648 -18.92 27.17 33.13
C GLU A 648 -19.98 26.16 32.69
N ARG A 649 -19.84 25.62 31.44
CA ARG A 649 -20.74 24.61 30.91
C ARG A 649 -20.60 23.27 31.61
N GLU A 650 -19.38 22.88 31.99
CA GLU A 650 -19.12 21.70 32.82
C GLU A 650 -19.81 21.80 34.16
N GLN A 651 -19.69 22.94 34.85
CA GLN A 651 -20.38 23.23 36.14
C GLN A 651 -21.90 23.15 36.00
N GLU A 652 -22.44 23.72 34.92
CA GLU A 652 -23.88 23.64 34.61
C GLU A 652 -24.37 22.20 34.42
N LEU A 653 -23.62 21.41 33.67
CA LEU A 653 -23.92 19.99 33.42
C LEU A 653 -23.80 19.17 34.72
N MET A 654 -22.75 19.38 35.50
CA MET A 654 -22.59 18.73 36.80
C MET A 654 -23.71 19.09 37.78
N THR A 655 -24.16 20.34 37.81
CA THR A 655 -25.30 20.79 38.59
C THR A 655 -26.60 20.07 38.15
N LYS A 656 -26.82 19.91 36.86
CA LYS A 656 -27.98 19.20 36.31
C LYS A 656 -27.95 17.69 36.61
N ILE A 657 -26.76 17.08 36.59
CA ILE A 657 -26.61 15.64 36.87
C ILE A 657 -26.68 15.33 38.36
N LEU A 658 -26.04 16.11 39.17
CA LEU A 658 -25.94 15.87 40.60
C LEU A 658 -27.09 16.49 41.42
N GLY A 659 -27.97 17.25 40.80
CA GLY A 659 -29.15 17.82 41.47
C GLY A 659 -28.82 18.83 42.56
N ARG A 660 -27.64 19.45 42.50
CA ARG A 660 -27.18 20.48 43.44
C ARG A 660 -26.70 21.74 42.71
#